data_6eab0a0a06e4a7f8b59e7012ca1004e8
#
_entry.id   6eab0a0a06e4a7f8b59e7012ca1004e8
#
_cell.length_a   1.000
_cell.length_b   1.000
_cell.length_c   1.000
_cell.angle_alpha   90.00
_cell.angle_beta   90.00
_cell.angle_gamma   90.00
#
_symmetry.space_group_name_H-M   'P 1'
#
loop_
_entity.id
_entity.type
_entity.pdbx_description
1 polymer ?
#
loop_
_entity_poly.entity_id
_entity_poly.type
_entity_poly.pdbx_seq_one_letter_code
_entity_poly.pdbx_strand_id
1 'polypeptide(L)'
;MKKISVFENAKYIKAAESASAFSLYDPAPVFRRTFSVKSPKKARIFVQSPGFARYYINGRDITEDLFISAVSDYDKILWYNEYEVTHLLREGENVISVICGNGFLNESFKSAWFYPDALWRDAPQFCLRLEIDGETALLSDGSWKCDREGSHIIYNHLRSGEYHDMRKKSDEWMQVGFDDSSWQYAIEKKEPIIAEFRPIECQPVREIEKIAPVSITEVETGYLVDFGVNMSGYVESRLSCVEGKEIIFRYCEEVDEKGFPKHNDMDSKSFYPESPFMVNKMIASGGKDVFKPLFSYHGFRYVLVEGLNEIPSTDSFTAYFTHQDVERRSSLESGNEIINFIYNAGIRSTYSNMFWCLTDCPTREKLGWMNDAQASVEQTLINFDILPLYQKWFEDMKASIFPDGSLHGTIPSTDWPWGHACGPVCDCMLYEMPYKVYLYTGKSEMMTSAIGIMEKYALFLEGKHLEGHKFILADWQGGINSPLVPRVFIRDFYLIKALSITVFAQNLAGKESSAWKEKLEKYTEQFKKEYLDESGRSNIVSQCAISMMIMLGLYYNKQTLCDQLIEVIESDDYKLTCGMVGIQYIYDALSECGRGDIAYRLITETTPGYKSWFENGATTLWEKWDGLNTGSHNHHMFSGVIAWFYKSLLGIAPDIQRPAFEEIELKPVFIKNLGFIKGSMETVKGEICAEWRYEGGRFIYTVDLPKGSRARFGGDELKAGNNVFYICEGSEVV
;
A
#
# COMPACT_ATOMS: atom_id res chain seq x y z
N MET A 1 6.74 -26.63 24.03
CA MET A 1 5.42 -27.16 23.65
C MET A 1 5.23 -26.91 22.17
N LYS A 2 4.95 -27.94 21.34
CA LYS A 2 4.52 -27.69 19.95
C LYS A 2 3.24 -26.85 20.03
N LYS A 3 3.22 -25.66 19.45
CA LYS A 3 1.97 -24.91 19.24
C LYS A 3 1.05 -25.82 18.43
N ILE A 4 -0.07 -26.25 18.98
CA ILE A 4 -1.10 -26.97 18.24
C ILE A 4 -1.60 -25.99 17.18
N SER A 5 -1.56 -26.40 15.91
CA SER A 5 -2.08 -25.57 14.81
C SER A 5 -3.58 -25.38 14.98
N VAL A 6 -4.11 -24.18 14.75
CA VAL A 6 -5.56 -23.91 14.77
C VAL A 6 -6.33 -24.84 13.80
N PHE A 7 -5.65 -25.30 12.74
CA PHE A 7 -6.17 -26.22 11.72
C PHE A 7 -5.74 -27.68 11.94
N GLU A 8 -5.44 -28.09 13.18
CA GLU A 8 -5.10 -29.48 13.44
C GLU A 8 -6.16 -30.45 12.86
N ASN A 9 -5.70 -31.40 12.03
CA ASN A 9 -6.51 -32.35 11.26
C ASN A 9 -7.34 -31.78 10.08
N ALA A 10 -7.53 -30.48 9.92
CA ALA A 10 -8.09 -29.90 8.71
C ALA A 10 -7.13 -30.06 7.52
N LYS A 11 -7.68 -30.18 6.32
CA LYS A 11 -6.92 -30.30 5.07
C LYS A 11 -7.20 -29.12 4.17
N TYR A 12 -6.22 -28.71 3.36
CA TYR A 12 -6.53 -27.94 2.18
C TYR A 12 -7.28 -28.81 1.19
N ILE A 13 -8.44 -28.32 0.72
CA ILE A 13 -9.26 -29.01 -0.27
C ILE A 13 -9.43 -28.14 -1.51
N LYS A 14 -9.42 -28.78 -2.67
CA LYS A 14 -9.47 -28.17 -4.01
C LYS A 14 -10.35 -28.99 -4.95
N ALA A 15 -10.80 -28.37 -6.06
CA ALA A 15 -11.65 -29.04 -7.07
C ALA A 15 -10.87 -29.58 -8.27
N ALA A 16 -9.56 -29.30 -8.37
CA ALA A 16 -8.68 -29.78 -9.44
C ALA A 16 -7.34 -30.24 -8.85
N GLU A 17 -6.70 -31.22 -9.50
CA GLU A 17 -5.42 -31.80 -9.04
C GLU A 17 -4.28 -30.79 -9.07
N SER A 18 -4.27 -29.89 -10.07
CA SER A 18 -3.19 -28.92 -10.29
C SER A 18 -3.72 -27.55 -10.63
N ALA A 19 -2.85 -26.55 -10.57
CA ALA A 19 -3.08 -25.22 -11.10
C ALA A 19 -3.54 -25.24 -12.57
N SER A 20 -4.23 -24.18 -13.00
CA SER A 20 -4.65 -24.02 -14.40
C SER A 20 -3.47 -24.02 -15.36
N ALA A 21 -3.66 -24.55 -16.56
CA ALA A 21 -2.65 -24.45 -17.62
C ALA A 21 -2.44 -22.99 -18.04
N PHE A 22 -1.29 -22.67 -18.62
CA PHE A 22 -1.01 -21.32 -19.09
C PHE A 22 -2.09 -20.82 -20.07
N SER A 23 -2.47 -19.55 -19.88
CA SER A 23 -3.50 -18.85 -20.67
C SER A 23 -4.91 -19.43 -20.56
N LEU A 24 -5.14 -20.34 -19.61
CA LEU A 24 -6.45 -20.94 -19.34
C LEU A 24 -6.82 -20.72 -17.88
N TYR A 25 -8.11 -20.46 -17.63
CA TYR A 25 -8.71 -20.46 -16.30
C TYR A 25 -9.97 -21.29 -16.30
N ASP A 26 -10.09 -22.09 -15.27
CA ASP A 26 -11.36 -22.76 -14.97
C ASP A 26 -12.35 -21.77 -14.34
N PRO A 27 -13.65 -22.03 -14.40
CA PRO A 27 -14.63 -21.32 -13.58
C PRO A 27 -14.26 -21.37 -12.10
N ALA A 28 -14.73 -20.40 -11.33
CA ALA A 28 -14.50 -20.39 -9.88
C ALA A 28 -15.17 -21.62 -9.25
N PRO A 29 -14.43 -22.56 -8.63
CA PRO A 29 -15.00 -23.77 -8.07
C PRO A 29 -15.85 -23.45 -6.84
N VAL A 30 -16.94 -24.22 -6.67
CA VAL A 30 -17.82 -24.16 -5.52
C VAL A 30 -17.74 -25.43 -4.69
N PHE A 31 -17.87 -25.27 -3.38
CA PHE A 31 -17.79 -26.36 -2.40
C PHE A 31 -18.93 -26.25 -1.42
N ARG A 32 -19.39 -27.39 -0.89
CA ARG A 32 -20.39 -27.41 0.17
C ARG A 32 -20.28 -28.61 1.09
N ARG A 33 -20.74 -28.44 2.33
CA ARG A 33 -20.85 -29.49 3.33
C ARG A 33 -22.00 -29.22 4.26
N THR A 34 -22.90 -30.23 4.41
CA THR A 34 -23.97 -30.19 5.40
C THR A 34 -23.50 -30.76 6.73
N PHE A 35 -24.05 -30.25 7.83
CA PHE A 35 -23.79 -30.72 9.19
C PHE A 35 -25.00 -30.38 10.09
N SER A 36 -25.12 -31.08 11.22
CA SER A 36 -26.23 -30.87 12.16
C SER A 36 -25.72 -30.26 13.47
N VAL A 37 -26.50 -29.34 14.02
CA VAL A 37 -26.22 -28.64 15.26
C VAL A 37 -27.38 -28.75 16.22
N LYS A 38 -27.07 -28.88 17.52
CA LYS A 38 -28.10 -28.85 18.60
C LYS A 38 -27.83 -27.62 19.47
N SER A 39 -28.75 -26.64 19.41
CA SER A 39 -28.78 -25.44 20.27
C SER A 39 -27.40 -24.77 20.48
N PRO A 40 -26.71 -24.30 19.42
CA PRO A 40 -25.40 -23.73 19.53
C PRO A 40 -25.43 -22.45 20.38
N LYS A 41 -24.49 -22.32 21.35
CA LYS A 41 -24.36 -21.12 22.19
C LYS A 41 -23.29 -20.18 21.66
N LYS A 42 -22.20 -20.74 21.14
CA LYS A 42 -21.10 -19.97 20.56
C LYS A 42 -20.45 -20.77 19.43
N ALA A 43 -20.32 -20.14 18.26
CA ALA A 43 -19.65 -20.77 17.13
C ALA A 43 -18.61 -19.82 16.52
N ARG A 44 -17.44 -20.35 16.20
CA ARG A 44 -16.37 -19.65 15.51
C ARG A 44 -15.90 -20.46 14.32
N ILE A 45 -15.65 -19.77 13.21
CA ILE A 45 -15.08 -20.37 12.02
C ILE A 45 -13.68 -19.80 11.79
N PHE A 46 -12.74 -20.68 11.54
CA PHE A 46 -11.36 -20.35 11.15
C PHE A 46 -11.20 -20.72 9.70
N VAL A 47 -10.73 -19.78 8.89
CA VAL A 47 -10.60 -19.97 7.44
C VAL A 47 -9.26 -19.44 6.93
N GLN A 48 -8.67 -20.14 5.98
CA GLN A 48 -7.50 -19.71 5.24
C GLN A 48 -7.61 -20.16 3.78
N SER A 49 -7.36 -19.24 2.83
CA SER A 49 -7.28 -19.52 1.41
C SER A 49 -6.08 -18.77 0.82
N PRO A 50 -5.09 -19.45 0.20
CA PRO A 50 -3.96 -18.78 -0.42
C PRO A 50 -4.35 -17.96 -1.67
N GLY A 51 -5.43 -18.35 -2.37
CA GLY A 51 -6.16 -17.50 -3.32
C GLY A 51 -7.16 -16.65 -2.56
N PHE A 52 -8.27 -16.32 -3.19
CA PHE A 52 -9.39 -15.65 -2.52
C PHE A 52 -10.55 -16.63 -2.36
N ALA A 53 -11.34 -16.47 -1.28
CA ALA A 53 -12.55 -17.25 -1.08
C ALA A 53 -13.66 -16.41 -0.45
N ARG A 54 -14.90 -16.80 -0.75
CA ARG A 54 -16.10 -16.32 -0.03
C ARG A 54 -16.74 -17.51 0.66
N TYR A 55 -17.20 -17.30 1.89
CA TYR A 55 -17.76 -18.33 2.75
C TYR A 55 -19.18 -17.98 3.14
N TYR A 56 -20.06 -18.96 3.06
CA TYR A 56 -21.47 -18.80 3.37
C TYR A 56 -21.93 -19.86 4.38
N ILE A 57 -22.84 -19.47 5.26
CA ILE A 57 -23.58 -20.40 6.11
C ILE A 57 -25.07 -20.20 5.81
N ASN A 58 -25.75 -21.27 5.36
CA ASN A 58 -27.15 -21.25 5.00
C ASN A 58 -27.51 -20.13 3.99
N GLY A 59 -26.64 -19.91 2.99
CA GLY A 59 -26.79 -18.89 1.95
C GLY A 59 -26.51 -17.46 2.39
N ARG A 60 -25.99 -17.25 3.61
CA ARG A 60 -25.62 -15.92 4.12
C ARG A 60 -24.11 -15.81 4.24
N ASP A 61 -23.55 -14.74 3.75
CA ASP A 61 -22.12 -14.42 3.93
C ASP A 61 -21.76 -14.45 5.42
N ILE A 62 -20.60 -15.00 5.73
CA ILE A 62 -20.09 -15.01 7.12
C ILE A 62 -19.49 -13.66 7.52
N THR A 63 -19.15 -12.79 6.56
CA THR A 63 -18.49 -11.51 6.78
C THR A 63 -18.65 -10.58 5.57
N GLU A 64 -18.50 -9.27 5.80
CA GLU A 64 -18.39 -8.26 4.75
C GLU A 64 -16.95 -8.09 4.23
N ASP A 65 -15.97 -8.75 4.84
CA ASP A 65 -14.58 -8.67 4.43
C ASP A 65 -14.38 -9.23 3.02
N LEU A 66 -13.52 -8.58 2.24
CA LEU A 66 -13.24 -8.92 0.86
C LEU A 66 -11.88 -9.61 0.72
N PHE A 67 -11.71 -10.38 -0.35
CA PHE A 67 -10.44 -11.00 -0.75
C PHE A 67 -9.78 -11.81 0.38
N ILE A 68 -10.55 -12.63 1.08
CA ILE A 68 -10.08 -13.51 2.15
C ILE A 68 -9.26 -14.66 1.53
N SER A 69 -8.02 -14.94 2.00
CA SER A 69 -7.26 -14.38 3.10
C SER A 69 -6.17 -13.43 2.60
N ALA A 70 -5.50 -12.76 3.55
CA ALA A 70 -4.41 -11.84 3.24
C ALA A 70 -3.25 -12.51 2.47
N VAL A 71 -2.72 -11.78 1.48
CA VAL A 71 -1.57 -12.22 0.70
C VAL A 71 -0.29 -12.28 1.53
N SER A 72 0.56 -13.28 1.24
CA SER A 72 1.89 -13.51 1.81
C SER A 72 2.72 -14.39 0.86
N ASP A 73 3.96 -14.67 1.21
CA ASP A 73 4.70 -15.79 0.61
C ASP A 73 4.10 -17.07 1.20
N TYR A 74 3.25 -17.75 0.42
CA TYR A 74 2.39 -18.85 0.91
C TYR A 74 3.15 -20.11 1.33
N ASP A 75 4.43 -20.20 1.03
CA ASP A 75 5.34 -21.25 1.54
C ASP A 75 5.99 -20.89 2.90
N LYS A 76 5.78 -19.66 3.40
CA LYS A 76 6.38 -19.16 4.64
C LYS A 76 5.35 -18.84 5.72
N ILE A 77 4.37 -18.00 5.41
CA ILE A 77 3.30 -17.60 6.33
C ILE A 77 1.94 -17.76 5.63
N LEU A 78 0.97 -18.30 6.38
CA LEU A 78 -0.43 -18.41 5.98
C LEU A 78 -1.28 -17.64 6.99
N TRP A 79 -1.71 -16.44 6.61
CA TRP A 79 -2.58 -15.61 7.44
C TRP A 79 -4.01 -16.16 7.40
N TYR A 80 -4.58 -16.47 8.56
CA TYR A 80 -5.94 -16.98 8.67
C TYR A 80 -6.88 -15.98 9.34
N ASN A 81 -8.16 -16.06 8.99
CA ASN A 81 -9.21 -15.26 9.58
C ASN A 81 -10.05 -16.09 10.56
N GLU A 82 -10.54 -15.42 11.61
CA GLU A 82 -11.47 -15.96 12.59
C GLU A 82 -12.75 -15.11 12.60
N TYR A 83 -13.92 -15.76 12.52
CA TYR A 83 -15.21 -15.07 12.55
C TYR A 83 -16.15 -15.72 13.56
N GLU A 84 -16.94 -14.90 14.26
CA GLU A 84 -18.05 -15.34 15.08
C GLU A 84 -19.27 -15.58 14.19
N VAL A 85 -19.84 -16.79 14.19
CA VAL A 85 -20.88 -17.20 13.25
C VAL A 85 -22.11 -17.82 13.93
N THR A 86 -22.28 -17.71 15.24
CA THR A 86 -23.40 -18.28 16.00
C THR A 86 -24.74 -17.82 15.43
N HIS A 87 -24.84 -16.55 15.05
CA HIS A 87 -26.06 -15.93 14.51
C HIS A 87 -26.47 -16.41 13.11
N LEU A 88 -25.61 -17.16 12.43
CA LEU A 88 -25.87 -17.78 11.11
C LEU A 88 -26.34 -19.23 11.24
N LEU A 89 -26.10 -19.87 12.40
CA LEU A 89 -26.49 -21.26 12.65
C LEU A 89 -27.95 -21.36 13.09
N ARG A 90 -28.56 -22.49 12.75
CA ARG A 90 -29.89 -22.88 13.21
C ARG A 90 -29.84 -24.25 13.84
N GLU A 91 -30.81 -24.57 14.69
CA GLU A 91 -30.97 -25.93 15.21
C GLU A 91 -31.32 -26.87 14.06
N GLY A 92 -30.74 -28.08 14.09
CA GLY A 92 -30.89 -29.06 13.01
C GLY A 92 -29.84 -28.94 11.94
N GLU A 93 -30.21 -29.15 10.70
CA GLU A 93 -29.33 -29.18 9.56
C GLU A 93 -28.90 -27.79 9.10
N ASN A 94 -27.60 -27.62 8.83
CA ASN A 94 -26.98 -26.43 8.30
C ASN A 94 -26.06 -26.81 7.13
N VAL A 95 -25.69 -25.83 6.31
CA VAL A 95 -24.74 -26.00 5.21
C VAL A 95 -23.69 -24.89 5.26
N ILE A 96 -22.42 -25.24 5.12
CA ILE A 96 -21.35 -24.30 4.76
C ILE A 96 -21.08 -24.45 3.28
N SER A 97 -20.98 -23.33 2.61
CA SER A 97 -20.69 -23.25 1.17
C SER A 97 -19.53 -22.28 0.94
N VAL A 98 -18.66 -22.61 -0.02
CA VAL A 98 -17.47 -21.81 -0.32
C VAL A 98 -17.33 -21.68 -1.84
N ILE A 99 -16.98 -20.48 -2.32
CA ILE A 99 -16.55 -20.23 -3.69
C ILE A 99 -15.13 -19.70 -3.65
N CYS A 100 -14.22 -20.25 -4.47
CA CYS A 100 -12.82 -19.88 -4.50
C CYS A 100 -12.45 -19.16 -5.78
N GLY A 101 -11.69 -18.05 -5.64
CA GLY A 101 -11.05 -17.34 -6.75
C GLY A 101 -9.57 -17.69 -6.87
N ASN A 102 -8.96 -17.26 -7.98
CA ASN A 102 -7.55 -17.53 -8.27
C ASN A 102 -6.58 -16.69 -7.42
N GLY A 103 -6.90 -15.40 -7.18
CA GLY A 103 -6.04 -14.47 -6.44
C GLY A 103 -4.60 -14.48 -6.95
N PHE A 104 -3.65 -14.44 -6.00
CA PHE A 104 -2.21 -14.59 -6.29
C PHE A 104 -1.77 -16.05 -6.37
N LEU A 105 -2.58 -17.01 -5.93
CA LEU A 105 -2.22 -18.44 -5.90
C LEU A 105 -2.15 -19.07 -7.29
N ASN A 106 -3.11 -18.77 -8.16
CA ASN A 106 -3.29 -19.47 -9.42
C ASN A 106 -3.24 -18.51 -10.62
N GLU A 107 -2.18 -17.72 -10.72
CA GLU A 107 -1.93 -16.95 -11.94
C GLU A 107 -1.51 -17.89 -13.08
N SER A 108 -2.19 -17.83 -14.23
CA SER A 108 -1.92 -18.67 -15.38
C SER A 108 -1.45 -17.91 -16.62
N PHE A 109 -1.49 -16.57 -16.61
CA PHE A 109 -0.87 -15.77 -17.67
C PHE A 109 0.57 -15.39 -17.32
N LYS A 110 1.46 -15.46 -18.29
CA LYS A 110 2.82 -14.93 -18.12
C LYS A 110 2.76 -13.45 -17.76
N SER A 111 3.53 -13.08 -16.76
CA SER A 111 3.71 -11.70 -16.35
C SER A 111 5.18 -11.44 -16.01
N ALA A 112 5.55 -10.16 -15.93
CA ALA A 112 6.91 -9.77 -15.57
C ALA A 112 7.32 -10.21 -14.15
N TRP A 113 6.36 -10.56 -13.30
CA TRP A 113 6.57 -10.82 -11.86
C TRP A 113 6.62 -12.32 -11.51
N PHE A 114 6.66 -13.22 -12.49
CA PHE A 114 6.89 -14.65 -12.33
C PHE A 114 5.89 -15.43 -11.44
N TYR A 115 4.70 -14.89 -11.17
CA TYR A 115 3.68 -15.60 -10.39
C TYR A 115 3.28 -16.97 -10.96
N PRO A 116 3.18 -17.15 -12.28
CA PRO A 116 2.94 -18.47 -12.86
C PRO A 116 4.01 -19.52 -12.55
N ASP A 117 5.22 -19.09 -12.21
CA ASP A 117 6.38 -19.95 -11.90
C ASP A 117 6.61 -20.09 -10.39
N ALA A 118 5.74 -19.50 -9.55
CA ALA A 118 5.86 -19.57 -8.09
C ALA A 118 5.77 -21.00 -7.58
N LEU A 119 6.68 -21.38 -6.68
CA LEU A 119 6.76 -22.76 -6.14
C LEU A 119 5.49 -23.19 -5.39
N TRP A 120 4.77 -22.24 -4.83
CA TRP A 120 3.51 -22.48 -4.10
C TRP A 120 2.27 -22.45 -4.99
N ARG A 121 2.40 -22.23 -6.31
CA ARG A 121 1.28 -22.16 -7.24
C ARG A 121 0.47 -23.47 -7.29
N ASP A 122 -0.85 -23.35 -7.12
CA ASP A 122 -1.77 -24.51 -7.08
C ASP A 122 -3.17 -24.10 -7.56
N ALA A 123 -4.09 -25.05 -7.64
CA ALA A 123 -5.51 -24.79 -7.87
C ALA A 123 -6.12 -24.02 -6.69
N PRO A 124 -7.20 -23.20 -6.92
CA PRO A 124 -7.94 -22.54 -5.85
C PRO A 124 -8.35 -23.51 -4.76
N GLN A 125 -8.05 -23.17 -3.50
CA GLN A 125 -8.19 -24.08 -2.36
C GLN A 125 -8.41 -23.30 -1.06
N PHE A 126 -8.93 -24.01 -0.06
CA PHE A 126 -9.09 -23.46 1.28
C PHE A 126 -8.89 -24.52 2.36
N CYS A 127 -8.62 -24.05 3.59
CA CYS A 127 -8.61 -24.82 4.81
C CYS A 127 -9.60 -24.20 5.80
N LEU A 128 -10.42 -25.01 6.46
CA LEU A 128 -11.49 -24.55 7.32
C LEU A 128 -11.65 -25.42 8.56
N ARG A 129 -11.91 -24.77 9.71
CA ARG A 129 -12.36 -25.41 10.95
C ARG A 129 -13.53 -24.61 11.52
N LEU A 130 -14.65 -25.30 11.79
CA LEU A 130 -15.76 -24.77 12.57
C LEU A 130 -15.70 -25.32 13.98
N GLU A 131 -15.74 -24.44 14.96
CA GLU A 131 -15.81 -24.75 16.38
C GLU A 131 -17.19 -24.33 16.91
N ILE A 132 -17.83 -25.23 17.64
CA ILE A 132 -19.12 -24.95 18.31
C ILE A 132 -18.99 -25.34 19.77
N ASP A 133 -19.27 -24.40 20.67
CA ASP A 133 -19.19 -24.54 22.13
C ASP A 133 -17.85 -25.09 22.64
N GLY A 134 -16.75 -24.74 21.94
CA GLY A 134 -15.38 -25.13 22.26
C GLY A 134 -14.92 -26.44 21.64
N GLU A 135 -15.80 -27.16 20.93
CA GLU A 135 -15.49 -28.43 20.28
C GLU A 135 -15.43 -28.27 18.75
N THR A 136 -14.55 -29.01 18.08
CA THR A 136 -14.49 -29.05 16.62
C THR A 136 -15.72 -29.75 16.06
N ALA A 137 -16.58 -28.99 15.38
CA ALA A 137 -17.82 -29.47 14.78
C ALA A 137 -17.66 -29.90 13.31
N LEU A 138 -16.78 -29.21 12.56
CA LEU A 138 -16.54 -29.49 11.14
C LEU A 138 -15.10 -29.09 10.75
N LEU A 139 -14.51 -29.90 9.88
CA LEU A 139 -13.22 -29.63 9.23
C LEU A 139 -13.36 -29.68 7.71
N SER A 140 -12.49 -29.00 7.01
CA SER A 140 -12.29 -29.27 5.59
C SER A 140 -11.50 -30.57 5.41
N ASP A 141 -12.05 -31.47 4.62
CA ASP A 141 -11.51 -32.79 4.24
C ASP A 141 -12.10 -33.30 2.94
N GLY A 142 -11.68 -34.47 2.50
CA GLY A 142 -12.17 -35.12 1.26
C GLY A 142 -13.64 -35.52 1.27
N SER A 143 -14.38 -35.32 2.35
CA SER A 143 -15.83 -35.61 2.41
C SER A 143 -16.70 -34.44 1.92
N TRP A 144 -16.10 -33.28 1.67
CA TRP A 144 -16.80 -32.15 1.07
C TRP A 144 -17.19 -32.44 -0.37
N LYS A 145 -18.32 -31.93 -0.80
CA LYS A 145 -18.73 -31.93 -2.19
C LYS A 145 -18.23 -30.68 -2.90
N CYS A 146 -17.84 -30.81 -4.17
CA CYS A 146 -17.43 -29.70 -5.00
C CYS A 146 -17.94 -29.83 -6.43
N ASP A 147 -18.15 -28.66 -7.06
CA ASP A 147 -18.39 -28.58 -8.51
C ASP A 147 -17.38 -27.58 -9.09
N ARG A 148 -16.57 -28.07 -10.01
CA ARG A 148 -15.52 -27.28 -10.70
C ARG A 148 -16.11 -26.22 -11.62
N GLU A 149 -17.29 -26.44 -12.18
CA GLU A 149 -17.97 -25.59 -13.15
C GLU A 149 -19.28 -25.00 -12.64
N GLY A 150 -19.60 -25.22 -11.38
CA GLY A 150 -20.88 -24.88 -10.76
C GLY A 150 -21.13 -23.39 -10.52
N SER A 151 -20.13 -22.54 -10.74
CA SER A 151 -20.24 -21.10 -10.57
C SER A 151 -20.64 -20.37 -11.84
N HIS A 152 -21.36 -19.27 -11.68
CA HIS A 152 -21.58 -18.29 -12.75
C HIS A 152 -20.34 -17.47 -13.07
N ILE A 153 -19.29 -17.49 -12.23
CA ILE A 153 -17.99 -16.83 -12.46
C ILE A 153 -17.15 -17.76 -13.33
N ILE A 154 -17.18 -17.55 -14.64
CA ILE A 154 -16.56 -18.41 -15.64
C ILE A 154 -15.08 -18.07 -15.90
N TYR A 155 -14.61 -16.92 -15.37
CA TYR A 155 -13.22 -16.46 -15.43
C TYR A 155 -12.98 -15.47 -14.32
N ASN A 156 -11.85 -15.57 -13.62
CA ASN A 156 -11.38 -14.55 -12.71
C ASN A 156 -9.85 -14.48 -12.69
N HIS A 157 -9.33 -13.26 -12.72
CA HIS A 157 -7.92 -12.97 -12.62
C HIS A 157 -7.74 -11.59 -11.98
N LEU A 158 -6.91 -11.51 -10.96
CA LEU A 158 -6.78 -10.31 -10.13
C LEU A 158 -6.47 -9.02 -10.94
N ARG A 159 -5.66 -9.13 -11.99
CA ARG A 159 -5.22 -7.98 -12.80
C ARG A 159 -6.04 -7.80 -14.08
N SER A 160 -6.47 -8.91 -14.69
CA SER A 160 -7.19 -8.87 -15.97
C SER A 160 -8.65 -8.53 -15.80
N GLY A 161 -9.33 -9.12 -14.80
CA GLY A 161 -10.74 -8.91 -14.51
C GLY A 161 -11.52 -10.19 -14.27
N GLU A 162 -12.85 -10.10 -14.35
CA GLU A 162 -13.78 -11.16 -13.98
C GLU A 162 -14.93 -11.27 -14.98
N TYR A 163 -15.29 -12.51 -15.41
CA TYR A 163 -16.36 -12.77 -16.37
C TYR A 163 -17.44 -13.60 -15.73
N HIS A 164 -18.69 -13.14 -15.79
CA HIS A 164 -19.86 -13.82 -15.26
C HIS A 164 -20.82 -14.23 -16.37
N ASP A 165 -21.29 -15.48 -16.35
CA ASP A 165 -22.43 -15.93 -17.12
C ASP A 165 -23.68 -15.91 -16.22
N MET A 166 -24.49 -14.84 -16.32
CA MET A 166 -25.64 -14.63 -15.46
C MET A 166 -26.76 -15.66 -15.68
N ARG A 167 -26.75 -16.39 -16.80
CA ARG A 167 -27.67 -17.52 -17.05
C ARG A 167 -27.41 -18.70 -16.11
N LYS A 168 -26.17 -18.81 -15.58
CA LYS A 168 -25.76 -19.83 -14.60
C LYS A 168 -25.91 -19.40 -13.15
N LYS A 169 -26.25 -18.12 -12.88
CA LYS A 169 -26.33 -17.60 -11.53
C LYS A 169 -27.45 -18.25 -10.75
N SER A 170 -27.10 -18.99 -9.70
CA SER A 170 -28.02 -19.59 -8.76
C SER A 170 -27.41 -19.56 -7.35
N ASP A 171 -28.23 -19.31 -6.36
CA ASP A 171 -27.87 -19.34 -4.93
C ASP A 171 -28.38 -20.60 -4.24
N GLU A 172 -29.07 -21.52 -4.98
CA GLU A 172 -29.65 -22.74 -4.45
C GLU A 172 -28.63 -23.69 -3.85
N TRP A 173 -27.43 -23.77 -4.45
CA TRP A 173 -26.34 -24.62 -3.98
C TRP A 173 -25.86 -24.25 -2.56
N MET A 174 -26.16 -23.03 -2.10
CA MET A 174 -25.82 -22.56 -0.77
C MET A 174 -26.92 -22.89 0.27
N GLN A 175 -27.99 -23.57 -0.14
CA GLN A 175 -29.13 -23.87 0.73
C GLN A 175 -29.12 -25.33 1.21
N VAL A 176 -29.67 -25.56 2.39
CA VAL A 176 -29.97 -26.93 2.87
C VAL A 176 -31.01 -27.57 1.98
N GLY A 177 -30.81 -28.85 1.68
CA GLY A 177 -31.75 -29.63 0.81
C GLY A 177 -31.42 -29.53 -0.68
N PHE A 178 -30.41 -28.78 -1.10
CA PHE A 178 -29.91 -28.82 -2.47
C PHE A 178 -29.39 -30.22 -2.81
N ASP A 179 -29.75 -30.75 -3.97
CA ASP A 179 -29.25 -32.04 -4.45
C ASP A 179 -27.86 -31.93 -5.05
N ASP A 180 -26.87 -32.30 -4.26
CA ASP A 180 -25.43 -32.36 -4.67
C ASP A 180 -24.97 -33.78 -5.02
N SER A 181 -25.90 -34.69 -5.30
CA SER A 181 -25.57 -36.10 -5.60
C SER A 181 -24.69 -36.28 -6.84
N SER A 182 -24.81 -35.37 -7.81
CA SER A 182 -23.97 -35.32 -9.03
C SER A 182 -22.60 -34.70 -8.80
N TRP A 183 -22.38 -34.00 -7.68
CA TRP A 183 -21.10 -33.31 -7.40
C TRP A 183 -20.00 -34.29 -7.02
N GLN A 184 -18.78 -33.92 -7.38
CA GLN A 184 -17.58 -34.68 -7.02
C GLN A 184 -17.23 -34.46 -5.53
N TYR A 185 -16.40 -35.33 -5.01
CA TYR A 185 -15.74 -35.08 -3.72
C TYR A 185 -14.51 -34.19 -3.92
N ALA A 186 -14.27 -33.31 -2.96
CA ALA A 186 -13.11 -32.45 -2.96
C ALA A 186 -11.80 -33.25 -2.84
N ILE A 187 -10.76 -32.75 -3.47
CA ILE A 187 -9.41 -33.36 -3.46
C ILE A 187 -8.63 -32.76 -2.29
N GLU A 188 -8.14 -33.59 -1.39
CA GLU A 188 -7.22 -33.16 -0.35
C GLU A 188 -5.82 -32.90 -0.93
N LYS A 189 -5.21 -31.76 -0.53
CA LYS A 189 -3.80 -31.50 -0.85
C LYS A 189 -2.92 -32.51 -0.14
N LYS A 190 -2.08 -33.22 -0.90
CA LYS A 190 -1.23 -34.34 -0.42
C LYS A 190 0.05 -33.84 0.24
N GLU A 191 0.62 -32.74 -0.28
CA GLU A 191 1.87 -32.17 0.22
C GLU A 191 1.65 -31.55 1.61
N PRO A 192 2.59 -31.78 2.54
CA PRO A 192 2.48 -31.17 3.86
C PRO A 192 2.57 -29.63 3.75
N ILE A 193 1.80 -28.96 4.60
CA ILE A 193 1.88 -27.51 4.75
C ILE A 193 3.16 -27.24 5.55
N ILE A 194 4.11 -26.53 4.94
CA ILE A 194 5.38 -26.15 5.56
C ILE A 194 5.26 -24.79 6.24
N ALA A 195 4.42 -23.89 5.70
CA ALA A 195 4.22 -22.54 6.19
C ALA A 195 3.59 -22.48 7.60
N GLU A 196 3.92 -21.42 8.33
CA GLU A 196 3.35 -21.14 9.65
C GLU A 196 1.97 -20.48 9.52
N PHE A 197 0.96 -21.02 10.22
CA PHE A 197 -0.34 -20.35 10.34
C PHE A 197 -0.29 -19.25 11.40
N ARG A 198 -0.71 -18.03 11.02
CA ARG A 198 -0.83 -16.88 11.92
C ARG A 198 -2.19 -16.22 11.81
N PRO A 199 -2.78 -15.75 12.92
CA PRO A 199 -4.02 -14.98 12.85
C PRO A 199 -3.76 -13.63 12.19
N ILE A 200 -4.69 -13.18 11.35
CA ILE A 200 -4.67 -11.81 10.82
C ILE A 200 -5.18 -10.86 11.90
N GLU A 201 -4.42 -9.83 12.22
CA GLU A 201 -4.77 -8.83 13.23
C GLU A 201 -4.92 -7.41 12.65
N CYS A 202 -4.54 -7.23 11.37
CA CYS A 202 -4.77 -5.95 10.70
C CYS A 202 -6.20 -5.82 10.18
N GLN A 203 -6.59 -4.60 9.90
CA GLN A 203 -7.91 -4.26 9.39
C GLN A 203 -8.20 -5.03 8.09
N PRO A 204 -9.45 -5.50 7.88
CA PRO A 204 -9.83 -6.18 6.64
C PRO A 204 -9.98 -5.23 5.46
N VAL A 205 -9.95 -5.78 4.25
CA VAL A 205 -10.35 -5.06 3.04
C VAL A 205 -11.88 -5.02 2.97
N ARG A 206 -12.46 -3.85 2.70
CA ARG A 206 -13.91 -3.62 2.63
C ARG A 206 -14.31 -2.66 1.52
N GLU A 207 -15.62 -2.63 1.25
CA GLU A 207 -16.26 -1.57 0.48
C GLU A 207 -16.45 -0.35 1.38
N ILE A 208 -15.60 0.67 1.22
CA ILE A 208 -15.60 1.81 2.14
C ILE A 208 -16.54 2.93 1.67
N GLU A 209 -16.55 3.23 0.38
CA GLU A 209 -17.34 4.32 -0.19
C GLU A 209 -18.10 3.83 -1.43
N LYS A 210 -19.37 4.25 -1.56
CA LYS A 210 -20.18 4.06 -2.77
C LYS A 210 -20.22 5.35 -3.55
N ILE A 211 -19.80 5.29 -4.81
CA ILE A 211 -19.67 6.45 -5.68
C ILE A 211 -20.60 6.27 -6.89
N ALA A 212 -21.51 7.23 -7.06
CA ALA A 212 -22.37 7.30 -8.24
C ALA A 212 -21.62 7.95 -9.42
N PRO A 213 -21.95 7.60 -10.67
CA PRO A 213 -21.41 8.30 -11.82
C PRO A 213 -21.78 9.80 -11.80
N VAL A 214 -20.82 10.64 -12.17
CA VAL A 214 -21.06 12.08 -12.40
C VAL A 214 -21.59 12.35 -13.81
N SER A 215 -21.27 11.46 -14.76
CA SER A 215 -21.79 11.53 -16.12
C SER A 215 -21.76 10.18 -16.84
N ILE A 216 -22.61 10.02 -17.85
CA ILE A 216 -22.55 8.96 -18.86
C ILE A 216 -22.61 9.62 -20.23
N THR A 217 -21.61 9.33 -21.07
CA THR A 217 -21.48 9.93 -22.41
C THR A 217 -21.44 8.81 -23.45
N GLU A 218 -22.23 8.93 -24.51
CA GLU A 218 -22.19 8.03 -25.65
C GLU A 218 -20.89 8.25 -26.44
N VAL A 219 -20.21 7.17 -26.77
CA VAL A 219 -19.00 7.13 -27.60
C VAL A 219 -19.16 6.09 -28.72
N GLU A 220 -18.22 6.01 -29.64
CA GLU A 220 -18.34 5.18 -30.86
C GLU A 220 -18.68 3.70 -30.57
N THR A 221 -18.16 3.12 -29.48
CA THR A 221 -18.32 1.67 -29.17
C THR A 221 -19.25 1.39 -27.99
N GLY A 222 -19.80 2.40 -27.31
CA GLY A 222 -20.64 2.21 -26.14
C GLY A 222 -20.86 3.48 -25.32
N TYR A 223 -20.83 3.33 -24.01
CA TYR A 223 -21.09 4.42 -23.07
C TYR A 223 -19.95 4.57 -22.07
N LEU A 224 -19.35 5.75 -22.04
CA LEU A 224 -18.32 6.12 -21.08
C LEU A 224 -18.98 6.60 -19.79
N VAL A 225 -18.73 5.90 -18.71
CA VAL A 225 -19.18 6.24 -17.34
C VAL A 225 -18.02 6.91 -16.61
N ASP A 226 -18.16 8.19 -16.21
CA ASP A 226 -17.19 8.91 -15.37
C ASP A 226 -17.67 8.93 -13.91
N PHE A 227 -16.85 8.50 -12.98
CA PHE A 227 -17.12 8.56 -11.55
C PHE A 227 -16.52 9.80 -10.87
N GLY A 228 -15.87 10.67 -11.62
CA GLY A 228 -15.36 11.98 -11.16
C GLY A 228 -14.05 11.88 -10.37
N VAL A 229 -13.69 10.73 -9.84
CA VAL A 229 -12.49 10.50 -9.02
C VAL A 229 -11.81 9.18 -9.37
N ASN A 230 -10.49 9.16 -9.33
CA ASN A 230 -9.71 7.91 -9.45
C ASN A 230 -9.72 7.13 -8.12
N MET A 231 -9.81 5.80 -8.20
CA MET A 231 -9.96 4.94 -7.02
C MET A 231 -9.50 3.50 -7.31
N SER A 232 -9.30 2.71 -6.25
CA SER A 232 -9.26 1.24 -6.33
C SER A 232 -10.64 0.65 -6.08
N GLY A 233 -10.99 -0.42 -6.80
CA GLY A 233 -12.25 -1.10 -6.57
C GLY A 233 -12.89 -1.67 -7.83
N TYR A 234 -14.20 -1.67 -7.86
CA TYR A 234 -14.99 -2.24 -8.96
C TYR A 234 -16.36 -1.56 -9.07
N VAL A 235 -17.06 -1.84 -10.18
CA VAL A 235 -18.42 -1.34 -10.43
C VAL A 235 -19.41 -2.48 -10.30
N GLU A 236 -20.46 -2.28 -9.49
CA GLU A 236 -21.70 -3.03 -9.56
C GLU A 236 -22.57 -2.44 -10.65
N SER A 237 -23.08 -3.28 -11.54
CA SER A 237 -24.06 -2.85 -12.53
C SER A 237 -25.39 -3.58 -12.39
N ARG A 238 -26.49 -2.86 -12.66
CA ARG A 238 -27.86 -3.34 -12.65
C ARG A 238 -28.47 -3.11 -14.03
N LEU A 239 -28.46 -4.17 -14.85
CA LEU A 239 -28.80 -4.06 -16.27
C LEU A 239 -29.91 -5.07 -16.65
N SER A 240 -30.68 -4.74 -17.66
CA SER A 240 -31.63 -5.66 -18.29
C SER A 240 -31.30 -5.74 -19.78
N CYS A 241 -30.79 -6.87 -20.21
CA CYS A 241 -30.35 -7.09 -21.58
C CYS A 241 -30.97 -8.39 -22.13
N VAL A 242 -30.96 -8.55 -23.46
CA VAL A 242 -31.38 -9.79 -24.10
C VAL A 242 -30.50 -10.95 -23.66
N GLU A 243 -31.07 -12.11 -23.45
CA GLU A 243 -30.36 -13.34 -23.04
C GLU A 243 -29.17 -13.64 -23.98
N GLY A 244 -28.06 -13.97 -23.38
CA GLY A 244 -26.80 -14.26 -24.09
C GLY A 244 -26.05 -13.04 -24.60
N LYS A 245 -26.57 -11.82 -24.42
CA LYS A 245 -25.86 -10.59 -24.78
C LYS A 245 -24.61 -10.42 -23.90
N GLU A 246 -23.47 -10.21 -24.54
CA GLU A 246 -22.21 -9.89 -23.84
C GLU A 246 -22.15 -8.38 -23.58
N ILE A 247 -21.92 -8.00 -22.32
CA ILE A 247 -21.64 -6.63 -21.88
C ILE A 247 -20.21 -6.59 -21.37
N ILE A 248 -19.41 -5.65 -21.88
CA ILE A 248 -17.99 -5.52 -21.57
C ILE A 248 -17.78 -4.22 -20.79
N PHE A 249 -17.05 -4.30 -19.68
CA PHE A 249 -16.67 -3.15 -18.83
C PHE A 249 -15.17 -2.99 -18.92
N ARG A 250 -14.69 -1.92 -19.56
CA ARG A 250 -13.27 -1.57 -19.65
C ARG A 250 -12.95 -0.45 -18.70
N TYR A 251 -12.16 -0.77 -17.69
CA TYR A 251 -11.75 0.18 -16.65
C TYR A 251 -10.51 0.95 -17.09
N CYS A 252 -10.43 2.24 -16.77
CA CYS A 252 -9.24 3.04 -17.01
C CYS A 252 -9.16 4.25 -16.07
N GLU A 253 -7.95 4.75 -15.88
CA GLU A 253 -7.68 5.97 -15.13
C GLU A 253 -7.86 7.21 -16.00
N GLU A 254 -7.62 7.08 -17.31
CA GLU A 254 -7.71 8.15 -18.32
C GLU A 254 -8.43 7.67 -19.59
N VAL A 255 -8.91 8.63 -20.35
CA VAL A 255 -9.47 8.42 -21.68
C VAL A 255 -8.80 9.35 -22.70
N ASP A 256 -8.82 8.94 -23.97
CA ASP A 256 -8.41 9.79 -25.08
C ASP A 256 -9.50 10.83 -25.44
N GLU A 257 -9.23 11.67 -26.42
CA GLU A 257 -10.15 12.71 -26.90
C GLU A 257 -11.48 12.16 -27.42
N LYS A 258 -11.54 10.87 -27.74
CA LYS A 258 -12.76 10.19 -28.24
C LYS A 258 -13.49 9.41 -27.14
N GLY A 259 -12.97 9.43 -25.90
CA GLY A 259 -13.54 8.70 -24.77
C GLY A 259 -13.15 7.23 -24.70
N PHE A 260 -12.10 6.80 -25.41
CA PHE A 260 -11.58 5.42 -25.29
C PHE A 260 -10.56 5.31 -24.15
N PRO A 261 -10.53 4.13 -23.47
CA PRO A 261 -9.53 3.85 -22.45
C PRO A 261 -8.11 4.10 -22.94
N LYS A 262 -7.36 4.87 -22.16
CA LYS A 262 -5.96 5.17 -22.39
C LYS A 262 -5.16 4.56 -21.24
N HIS A 263 -4.47 3.47 -21.52
CA HIS A 263 -3.69 2.74 -20.50
C HIS A 263 -2.21 3.15 -20.47
N ASN A 264 -1.82 4.12 -21.32
CA ASN A 264 -0.43 4.57 -21.46
C ASN A 264 0.49 3.40 -21.80
N ASP A 265 1.44 3.06 -20.90
CA ASP A 265 2.34 1.91 -21.06
C ASP A 265 1.98 0.72 -20.14
N MET A 266 0.88 0.84 -19.37
CA MET A 266 0.52 -0.15 -18.34
C MET A 266 0.05 -1.49 -18.89
N ASP A 267 -0.57 -1.50 -20.07
CA ASP A 267 -1.06 -2.70 -20.76
C ASP A 267 -0.02 -3.29 -21.72
N SER A 268 1.23 -2.83 -21.64
CA SER A 268 2.27 -3.25 -22.57
C SER A 268 2.45 -4.78 -22.57
N LYS A 269 2.68 -5.34 -23.75
CA LYS A 269 2.93 -6.77 -23.93
C LYS A 269 4.17 -7.28 -23.16
N SER A 270 5.03 -6.39 -22.70
CA SER A 270 6.14 -6.73 -21.80
C SER A 270 5.66 -7.20 -20.43
N PHE A 271 4.54 -6.64 -19.95
CA PHE A 271 3.94 -7.01 -18.66
C PHE A 271 2.84 -8.06 -18.83
N TYR A 272 2.02 -7.95 -19.89
CA TYR A 272 0.85 -8.79 -20.15
C TYR A 272 0.86 -9.30 -21.59
N PRO A 273 1.71 -10.25 -21.96
CA PRO A 273 1.85 -10.66 -23.36
C PRO A 273 0.59 -11.29 -23.96
N GLU A 274 -0.29 -11.89 -23.17
CA GLU A 274 -1.43 -12.67 -23.62
C GLU A 274 -2.73 -12.44 -22.84
N SER A 275 -2.72 -11.57 -21.83
CA SER A 275 -3.88 -11.35 -20.93
C SER A 275 -4.69 -10.13 -21.33
N PRO A 276 -6.02 -10.16 -21.20
CA PRO A 276 -6.83 -8.94 -21.11
C PRO A 276 -6.34 -8.05 -19.97
N PHE A 277 -6.52 -6.74 -20.11
CA PHE A 277 -6.09 -5.78 -19.10
C PHE A 277 -7.29 -4.94 -18.61
N MET A 278 -7.63 -5.10 -17.33
CA MET A 278 -8.69 -4.36 -16.63
C MET A 278 -10.07 -4.44 -17.33
N VAL A 279 -10.48 -5.66 -17.68
CA VAL A 279 -11.73 -5.91 -18.42
C VAL A 279 -12.62 -6.90 -17.65
N ASN A 280 -13.81 -6.45 -17.26
CA ASN A 280 -14.85 -7.35 -16.77
C ASN A 280 -15.88 -7.61 -17.86
N LYS A 281 -16.58 -8.76 -17.77
CA LYS A 281 -17.63 -9.15 -18.72
C LYS A 281 -18.84 -9.76 -18.01
N MET A 282 -20.00 -9.51 -18.58
CA MET A 282 -21.25 -10.13 -18.18
C MET A 282 -21.96 -10.71 -19.42
N ILE A 283 -22.36 -11.98 -19.35
CA ILE A 283 -23.28 -12.57 -20.31
C ILE A 283 -24.68 -12.52 -19.67
N ALA A 284 -25.59 -11.76 -20.28
CA ALA A 284 -26.89 -11.47 -19.73
C ALA A 284 -27.81 -12.70 -19.65
N SER A 285 -28.63 -12.77 -18.59
CA SER A 285 -29.62 -13.84 -18.40
C SER A 285 -30.94 -13.66 -19.17
N GLY A 286 -31.18 -12.45 -19.69
CA GLY A 286 -32.49 -12.07 -20.26
C GLY A 286 -33.44 -11.41 -19.24
N GLY A 287 -33.03 -11.32 -17.98
CA GLY A 287 -33.75 -10.71 -16.87
C GLY A 287 -33.13 -9.42 -16.37
N LYS A 288 -33.34 -9.14 -15.08
CA LYS A 288 -32.64 -8.07 -14.35
C LYS A 288 -31.39 -8.66 -13.73
N ASP A 289 -30.27 -8.38 -14.33
CA ASP A 289 -28.98 -8.87 -13.85
C ASP A 289 -28.29 -7.86 -12.92
N VAL A 290 -27.74 -8.38 -11.84
CA VAL A 290 -26.82 -7.63 -10.96
C VAL A 290 -25.45 -8.27 -11.09
N PHE A 291 -24.57 -7.58 -11.82
CA PHE A 291 -23.17 -7.97 -11.97
C PHE A 291 -22.33 -7.24 -10.92
N LYS A 292 -21.55 -7.99 -10.14
CA LYS A 292 -20.62 -7.47 -9.14
C LYS A 292 -19.43 -8.41 -9.03
N PRO A 293 -18.18 -7.95 -9.31
CA PRO A 293 -16.98 -8.76 -9.14
C PRO A 293 -16.80 -9.22 -7.68
N LEU A 294 -16.22 -10.42 -7.49
CA LEU A 294 -15.91 -11.00 -6.18
C LEU A 294 -14.41 -11.15 -5.92
N PHE A 295 -13.60 -11.35 -6.97
CA PHE A 295 -12.20 -11.75 -6.87
C PHE A 295 -11.22 -10.83 -7.60
N SER A 296 -11.70 -9.71 -8.13
CA SER A 296 -10.88 -8.72 -8.83
C SER A 296 -11.24 -7.29 -8.43
N TYR A 297 -10.25 -6.41 -8.50
CA TYR A 297 -10.43 -4.97 -8.38
C TYR A 297 -9.53 -4.25 -9.39
N HIS A 298 -9.83 -3.00 -9.70
CA HIS A 298 -9.10 -2.18 -10.66
C HIS A 298 -8.79 -0.80 -10.09
N GLY A 299 -7.79 -0.12 -10.66
CA GLY A 299 -7.56 1.31 -10.48
C GLY A 299 -8.27 2.07 -11.60
N PHE A 300 -9.23 2.94 -11.30
CA PHE A 300 -10.01 3.58 -12.35
C PHE A 300 -10.72 4.87 -11.89
N ARG A 301 -10.98 5.72 -12.84
CA ARG A 301 -11.97 6.80 -12.78
C ARG A 301 -13.10 6.55 -13.76
N TYR A 302 -12.79 5.95 -14.90
CA TYR A 302 -13.72 5.75 -16.02
C TYR A 302 -13.97 4.26 -16.25
N VAL A 303 -15.18 3.96 -16.74
CA VAL A 303 -15.53 2.63 -17.27
C VAL A 303 -16.25 2.81 -18.61
N LEU A 304 -15.64 2.28 -19.67
CA LEU A 304 -16.33 2.16 -20.97
C LEU A 304 -17.17 0.88 -20.96
N VAL A 305 -18.49 1.03 -21.11
CA VAL A 305 -19.46 -0.07 -21.15
C VAL A 305 -19.89 -0.31 -22.59
N GLU A 306 -19.50 -1.44 -23.14
CA GLU A 306 -19.82 -1.85 -24.51
C GLU A 306 -20.94 -2.92 -24.49
N GLY A 307 -21.69 -3.01 -25.60
CA GLY A 307 -22.73 -4.01 -25.79
C GLY A 307 -24.14 -3.57 -25.42
N LEU A 308 -24.34 -2.40 -24.82
CA LEU A 308 -25.67 -1.85 -24.56
C LEU A 308 -26.28 -1.25 -25.86
N ASN A 309 -27.62 -1.34 -25.99
CA ASN A 309 -28.34 -0.80 -27.14
C ASN A 309 -28.89 0.61 -26.88
N GLU A 310 -28.98 1.01 -25.63
CA GLU A 310 -29.57 2.28 -25.16
C GLU A 310 -28.67 2.89 -24.09
N ILE A 311 -28.70 4.23 -23.95
CA ILE A 311 -28.00 4.91 -22.88
C ILE A 311 -28.54 4.46 -21.52
N PRO A 312 -27.70 3.92 -20.64
CA PRO A 312 -28.13 3.48 -19.32
C PRO A 312 -28.36 4.68 -18.38
N SER A 313 -29.21 4.49 -17.38
CA SER A 313 -29.33 5.45 -16.26
C SER A 313 -28.06 5.46 -15.41
N THR A 314 -27.72 6.59 -14.82
CA THR A 314 -26.66 6.68 -13.81
C THR A 314 -26.88 5.72 -12.64
N ASP A 315 -28.14 5.50 -12.22
CA ASP A 315 -28.52 4.55 -11.18
C ASP A 315 -28.21 3.09 -11.53
N SER A 316 -27.90 2.79 -12.79
CA SER A 316 -27.49 1.46 -13.23
C SER A 316 -26.09 1.07 -12.76
N PHE A 317 -25.29 2.01 -12.30
CA PHE A 317 -23.90 1.77 -11.91
C PHE A 317 -23.60 2.36 -10.53
N THR A 318 -22.84 1.60 -9.74
CA THR A 318 -22.28 2.06 -8.48
C THR A 318 -20.83 1.60 -8.40
N ALA A 319 -19.89 2.53 -8.31
CA ALA A 319 -18.52 2.19 -7.99
C ALA A 319 -18.36 2.00 -6.48
N TYR A 320 -17.59 1.01 -6.10
CA TYR A 320 -17.20 0.76 -4.71
C TYR A 320 -15.71 1.07 -4.57
N PHE A 321 -15.39 2.12 -3.82
CA PHE A 321 -14.02 2.37 -3.40
C PHE A 321 -13.65 1.34 -2.35
N THR A 322 -12.67 0.52 -2.67
CA THR A 322 -12.32 -0.69 -1.91
C THR A 322 -10.87 -0.61 -1.45
N HIS A 323 -10.65 -0.75 -0.16
CA HIS A 323 -9.33 -0.80 0.47
C HIS A 323 -9.42 -1.36 1.90
N GLN A 324 -8.29 -1.54 2.59
CA GLN A 324 -8.33 -1.87 4.02
C GLN A 324 -9.02 -0.78 4.82
N ASP A 325 -9.86 -1.19 5.78
CA ASP A 325 -10.66 -0.32 6.65
C ASP A 325 -9.80 0.32 7.74
N VAL A 326 -8.82 1.10 7.30
CA VAL A 326 -7.86 1.80 8.16
C VAL A 326 -8.37 3.19 8.47
N GLU A 327 -8.48 3.54 9.75
CA GLU A 327 -8.96 4.83 10.21
C GLU A 327 -8.00 5.98 9.85
N ARG A 328 -8.57 7.09 9.40
CA ARG A 328 -7.84 8.35 9.19
C ARG A 328 -7.68 9.11 10.51
N ARG A 329 -6.46 9.58 10.81
CA ARG A 329 -6.09 10.20 12.07
C ARG A 329 -5.60 11.64 11.96
N SER A 330 -5.91 12.32 10.88
CA SER A 330 -5.39 13.66 10.62
C SER A 330 -6.30 14.50 9.76
N SER A 331 -6.09 15.80 9.82
CA SER A 331 -6.72 16.80 8.93
C SER A 331 -5.70 17.86 8.52
N LEU A 332 -5.87 18.43 7.31
CA LEU A 332 -5.08 19.57 6.86
C LEU A 332 -5.89 20.42 5.88
N GLU A 333 -5.79 21.72 6.04
CA GLU A 333 -6.34 22.73 5.13
C GLU A 333 -5.40 23.93 5.07
N SER A 334 -5.25 24.53 3.89
CA SER A 334 -4.38 25.68 3.68
C SER A 334 -4.96 26.69 2.72
N GLY A 335 -4.36 27.87 2.64
CA GLY A 335 -4.69 28.92 1.69
C GLY A 335 -4.22 28.63 0.24
N ASN A 336 -3.57 27.50 -0.02
CA ASN A 336 -3.05 27.13 -1.34
C ASN A 336 -3.75 25.88 -1.88
N GLU A 337 -4.37 25.98 -3.05
CA GLU A 337 -5.13 24.89 -3.68
C GLU A 337 -4.24 23.68 -4.04
N ILE A 338 -2.96 23.89 -4.40
CA ILE A 338 -2.03 22.81 -4.74
C ILE A 338 -1.67 22.00 -3.47
N ILE A 339 -1.43 22.66 -2.34
CA ILE A 339 -1.20 22.00 -1.06
C ILE A 339 -2.41 21.15 -0.66
N ASN A 340 -3.62 21.73 -0.78
CA ASN A 340 -4.87 21.01 -0.49
C ASN A 340 -5.08 19.83 -1.44
N PHE A 341 -4.77 20.00 -2.73
CA PHE A 341 -4.79 18.92 -3.73
C PHE A 341 -3.82 17.80 -3.34
N ILE A 342 -2.54 18.11 -3.07
CA ILE A 342 -1.53 17.10 -2.72
C ILE A 342 -1.99 16.30 -1.51
N TYR A 343 -2.51 16.97 -0.48
CA TYR A 343 -3.01 16.31 0.72
C TYR A 343 -4.14 15.33 0.39
N ASN A 344 -5.20 15.80 -0.25
CA ASN A 344 -6.37 14.97 -0.56
C ASN A 344 -6.05 13.84 -1.56
N ALA A 345 -5.30 14.15 -2.62
CA ALA A 345 -4.88 13.17 -3.62
C ALA A 345 -3.92 12.13 -3.03
N GLY A 346 -2.99 12.55 -2.15
CA GLY A 346 -2.08 11.65 -1.46
C GLY A 346 -2.78 10.70 -0.50
N ILE A 347 -3.77 11.18 0.26
CA ILE A 347 -4.63 10.34 1.11
C ILE A 347 -5.39 9.32 0.26
N ARG A 348 -6.02 9.75 -0.84
CA ARG A 348 -6.78 8.85 -1.73
C ARG A 348 -5.86 7.83 -2.40
N SER A 349 -4.69 8.22 -2.89
CA SER A 349 -3.71 7.29 -3.45
C SER A 349 -3.22 6.28 -2.44
N THR A 350 -2.98 6.70 -1.20
CA THR A 350 -2.55 5.80 -0.13
C THR A 350 -3.64 4.77 0.20
N TYR A 351 -4.89 5.19 0.36
CA TYR A 351 -6.02 4.26 0.54
C TYR A 351 -6.18 3.29 -0.63
N SER A 352 -6.09 3.80 -1.88
CA SER A 352 -6.19 2.97 -3.09
C SER A 352 -5.16 1.85 -3.16
N ASN A 353 -4.10 1.92 -2.37
CA ASN A 353 -2.99 0.99 -2.34
C ASN A 353 -2.84 0.22 -1.02
N MET A 354 -3.86 0.24 -0.14
CA MET A 354 -3.88 -0.55 1.10
C MET A 354 -4.57 -1.90 0.90
N PHE A 355 -3.77 -2.95 0.61
CA PHE A 355 -4.23 -4.34 0.43
C PHE A 355 -3.27 -5.31 1.12
N TRP A 356 -3.32 -5.37 2.47
CA TRP A 356 -2.45 -6.16 3.39
C TRP A 356 -0.96 -5.83 3.34
N CYS A 357 -0.57 -4.94 2.49
CA CYS A 357 0.67 -4.18 2.36
C CYS A 357 0.33 -2.86 1.70
N LEU A 358 1.29 -1.98 1.52
CA LEU A 358 1.13 -0.85 0.61
C LEU A 358 1.58 -1.29 -0.78
N THR A 359 0.63 -1.38 -1.73
CA THR A 359 0.94 -1.68 -3.13
C THR A 359 1.34 -0.41 -3.87
N ASP A 360 2.11 -0.55 -4.93
CA ASP A 360 2.53 0.56 -5.79
C ASP A 360 1.36 1.24 -6.49
N CYS A 361 0.52 0.44 -7.16
CA CYS A 361 -0.64 0.91 -7.90
C CYS A 361 -1.80 -0.11 -7.88
N PRO A 362 -3.07 0.33 -8.00
CA PRO A 362 -4.21 -0.56 -8.07
C PRO A 362 -4.51 -1.08 -9.49
N THR A 363 -3.66 -0.75 -10.46
CA THR A 363 -3.82 -1.07 -11.89
C THR A 363 -2.99 -2.27 -12.31
N ARG A 364 -1.76 -2.05 -12.75
CA ARG A 364 -0.88 -3.02 -13.41
C ARG A 364 -0.29 -4.04 -12.46
N GLU A 365 0.36 -3.59 -11.38
CA GLU A 365 1.21 -4.44 -10.55
C GLU A 365 0.49 -5.00 -9.34
N LYS A 366 -0.09 -4.15 -8.51
CA LYS A 366 -0.73 -4.52 -7.23
C LYS A 366 0.22 -5.26 -6.31
N LEU A 367 1.48 -4.80 -6.27
CA LEU A 367 2.57 -5.43 -5.53
C LEU A 367 3.03 -4.55 -4.38
N GLY A 368 3.46 -5.19 -3.28
CA GLY A 368 4.01 -4.52 -2.12
C GLY A 368 5.42 -3.99 -2.35
N TRP A 369 5.58 -3.00 -3.22
CA TRP A 369 6.85 -2.33 -3.48
C TRP A 369 7.34 -1.60 -2.24
N MET A 370 8.48 -2.04 -1.70
CA MET A 370 8.99 -1.49 -0.44
C MET A 370 9.56 -0.08 -0.58
N ASN A 371 10.05 0.29 -1.76
CA ASN A 371 10.52 1.65 -2.06
C ASN A 371 9.39 2.69 -2.06
N ASP A 372 8.23 2.37 -2.64
CA ASP A 372 7.04 3.22 -2.63
C ASP A 372 6.55 3.45 -1.20
N ALA A 373 6.48 2.38 -0.43
CA ALA A 373 6.08 2.44 0.96
C ALA A 373 7.09 3.20 1.83
N GLN A 374 8.38 3.03 1.58
CA GLN A 374 9.43 3.74 2.32
C GLN A 374 9.37 5.25 2.04
N ALA A 375 9.10 5.64 0.79
CA ALA A 375 8.94 7.04 0.42
C ALA A 375 7.75 7.71 1.13
N SER A 376 6.72 6.95 1.49
CA SER A 376 5.49 7.43 2.12
C SER A 376 5.34 7.04 3.60
N VAL A 377 6.29 6.30 4.20
CA VAL A 377 6.15 5.71 5.54
C VAL A 377 5.79 6.74 6.62
N GLU A 378 6.36 7.92 6.57
CA GLU A 378 6.16 8.94 7.60
C GLU A 378 4.78 9.57 7.50
N GLN A 379 4.35 9.92 6.27
CA GLN A 379 3.01 10.45 6.07
C GLN A 379 1.91 9.42 6.43
N THR A 380 2.15 8.12 6.23
CA THR A 380 1.17 7.10 6.60
C THR A 380 1.02 6.97 8.12
N LEU A 381 2.10 7.08 8.88
CA LEU A 381 2.07 7.09 10.34
C LEU A 381 1.38 8.34 10.92
N ILE A 382 1.43 9.46 10.22
CA ILE A 382 0.73 10.70 10.59
C ILE A 382 -0.77 10.57 10.31
N ASN A 383 -1.12 10.06 9.13
CA ASN A 383 -2.47 10.20 8.60
C ASN A 383 -3.39 9.02 8.92
N PHE A 384 -2.85 7.84 9.29
CA PHE A 384 -3.64 6.62 9.39
C PHE A 384 -3.32 5.79 10.64
N ASP A 385 -4.29 4.99 11.11
CA ASP A 385 -4.04 3.90 12.06
C ASP A 385 -3.37 2.70 11.39
N ILE A 386 -2.18 2.93 10.83
CA ILE A 386 -1.48 2.00 9.96
C ILE A 386 -0.74 0.88 10.71
N LEU A 387 -0.54 1.03 12.03
CA LEU A 387 0.35 0.14 12.79
C LEU A 387 0.01 -1.35 12.68
N PRO A 388 -1.26 -1.79 12.75
CA PRO A 388 -1.58 -3.22 12.59
C PRO A 388 -1.18 -3.76 11.20
N LEU A 389 -1.37 -2.97 10.14
CA LEU A 389 -0.94 -3.33 8.79
C LEU A 389 0.59 -3.44 8.70
N TYR A 390 1.33 -2.49 9.28
CA TYR A 390 2.78 -2.51 9.31
C TYR A 390 3.32 -3.69 10.12
N GLN A 391 2.70 -4.06 11.22
CA GLN A 391 3.06 -5.24 12.01
C GLN A 391 2.92 -6.52 11.18
N LYS A 392 1.79 -6.70 10.48
CA LYS A 392 1.57 -7.84 9.58
C LYS A 392 2.62 -7.86 8.46
N TRP A 393 2.81 -6.75 7.76
CA TRP A 393 3.73 -6.68 6.64
C TRP A 393 5.20 -6.85 7.05
N PHE A 394 5.57 -6.36 8.23
CA PHE A 394 6.90 -6.56 8.79
C PHE A 394 7.19 -8.04 9.12
N GLU A 395 6.19 -8.80 9.56
CA GLU A 395 6.33 -10.25 9.72
C GLU A 395 6.57 -10.95 8.37
N ASP A 396 5.89 -10.53 7.31
CA ASP A 396 6.15 -11.02 5.94
C ASP A 396 7.58 -10.69 5.49
N MET A 397 8.06 -9.44 5.71
CA MET A 397 9.44 -9.05 5.41
C MET A 397 10.45 -9.95 6.13
N LYS A 398 10.27 -10.18 7.43
CA LYS A 398 11.16 -11.05 8.24
C LYS A 398 11.19 -12.49 7.71
N ALA A 399 10.06 -13.00 7.26
CA ALA A 399 9.97 -14.35 6.71
C ALA A 399 10.62 -14.48 5.32
N SER A 400 10.72 -13.37 4.58
CA SER A 400 11.20 -13.33 3.20
C SER A 400 12.69 -13.02 3.06
N ILE A 401 13.42 -12.86 4.17
CA ILE A 401 14.86 -12.58 4.16
C ILE A 401 15.65 -13.78 3.66
N PHE A 402 16.50 -13.54 2.66
CA PHE A 402 17.42 -14.54 2.13
C PHE A 402 18.56 -14.89 3.10
N PRO A 403 19.21 -16.06 2.90
CA PRO A 403 20.34 -16.47 3.73
C PRO A 403 21.50 -15.48 3.79
N ASP A 404 21.73 -14.68 2.79
CA ASP A 404 22.77 -13.64 2.74
C ASP A 404 22.35 -12.31 3.40
N GLY A 405 21.08 -12.13 3.76
CA GLY A 405 20.53 -10.94 4.39
C GLY A 405 19.78 -10.01 3.44
N SER A 406 19.78 -10.29 2.13
CA SER A 406 19.02 -9.51 1.14
C SER A 406 17.52 -9.77 1.18
N LEU A 407 16.75 -8.95 0.47
CA LEU A 407 15.32 -9.10 0.25
C LEU A 407 14.97 -8.94 -1.22
N HIS A 408 13.72 -9.23 -1.57
CA HIS A 408 13.12 -8.74 -2.81
C HIS A 408 12.65 -7.30 -2.66
N GLY A 409 12.60 -6.56 -3.77
CA GLY A 409 12.06 -5.19 -3.78
C GLY A 409 10.55 -5.13 -3.51
N THR A 410 9.84 -6.25 -3.70
CA THR A 410 8.41 -6.42 -3.39
C THR A 410 8.21 -7.50 -2.33
N ILE A 411 7.34 -7.26 -1.35
CA ILE A 411 6.94 -8.24 -0.33
C ILE A 411 5.40 -8.22 -0.22
N PRO A 412 4.69 -9.34 -0.42
CA PRO A 412 5.18 -10.66 -0.83
C PRO A 412 5.79 -10.69 -2.24
N SER A 413 6.58 -11.72 -2.54
CA SER A 413 7.21 -11.87 -3.84
C SER A 413 7.26 -13.33 -4.30
N THR A 414 7.52 -13.50 -5.59
CA THR A 414 8.01 -14.74 -6.17
C THR A 414 9.53 -14.67 -6.27
N ASP A 415 10.20 -15.72 -6.73
CA ASP A 415 11.65 -15.69 -6.98
C ASP A 415 11.99 -14.90 -8.26
N TRP A 416 11.39 -13.72 -8.43
CA TRP A 416 11.61 -12.83 -9.56
C TRP A 416 13.01 -12.19 -9.51
N PRO A 417 13.92 -12.53 -10.46
CA PRO A 417 15.33 -12.13 -10.34
C PRO A 417 15.59 -10.62 -10.34
N TRP A 418 14.75 -9.86 -11.06
CA TRP A 418 14.88 -8.40 -11.08
C TRP A 418 14.53 -7.79 -9.71
N GLY A 419 13.48 -8.30 -9.05
CA GLY A 419 13.10 -7.87 -7.72
C GLY A 419 14.22 -8.08 -6.68
N HIS A 420 14.98 -9.17 -6.79
CA HIS A 420 16.14 -9.45 -5.92
C HIS A 420 17.31 -8.47 -6.13
N ALA A 421 17.39 -7.82 -7.28
CA ALA A 421 18.48 -6.90 -7.62
C ALA A 421 18.17 -5.41 -7.33
N CYS A 422 16.99 -5.08 -6.79
CA CYS A 422 16.57 -3.70 -6.51
C CYS A 422 17.49 -2.99 -5.52
N GLY A 423 17.85 -3.67 -4.43
CA GLY A 423 18.81 -3.20 -3.43
C GLY A 423 18.25 -2.22 -2.43
N PRO A 424 19.13 -1.40 -1.80
CA PRO A 424 18.83 -0.70 -0.56
C PRO A 424 17.74 0.37 -0.65
N VAL A 425 17.37 0.81 -1.84
CA VAL A 425 16.24 1.73 -2.06
C VAL A 425 14.92 1.06 -1.64
N CYS A 426 14.80 -0.25 -1.84
CA CYS A 426 13.66 -1.05 -1.40
C CYS A 426 13.89 -1.64 -0.01
N ASP A 427 15.00 -2.35 0.13
CA ASP A 427 15.32 -3.15 1.32
C ASP A 427 15.40 -2.31 2.60
N CYS A 428 15.64 -0.99 2.47
CA CYS A 428 15.71 -0.07 3.62
C CYS A 428 14.41 -0.04 4.45
N MET A 429 13.28 -0.44 3.88
CA MET A 429 12.01 -0.54 4.62
C MET A 429 12.12 -1.47 5.83
N LEU A 430 13.02 -2.47 5.76
CA LEU A 430 13.31 -3.39 6.86
C LEU A 430 13.76 -2.70 8.15
N TYR A 431 14.45 -1.58 8.07
CA TYR A 431 14.92 -0.81 9.24
C TYR A 431 14.25 0.57 9.37
N GLU A 432 13.80 1.18 8.27
CA GLU A 432 13.09 2.46 8.30
C GLU A 432 11.72 2.36 8.94
N MET A 433 10.93 1.36 8.57
CA MET A 433 9.60 1.16 9.16
C MET A 433 9.66 0.99 10.68
N PRO A 434 10.47 0.07 11.25
CA PRO A 434 10.59 -0.05 12.71
C PRO A 434 11.09 1.22 13.40
N TYR A 435 12.02 1.94 12.75
CA TYR A 435 12.55 3.20 13.27
C TYR A 435 11.48 4.29 13.33
N LYS A 436 10.72 4.48 12.25
CA LYS A 436 9.64 5.47 12.19
C LYS A 436 8.48 5.08 13.11
N VAL A 437 8.11 3.79 13.17
CA VAL A 437 7.11 3.31 14.14
C VAL A 437 7.53 3.65 15.57
N TYR A 438 8.80 3.41 15.96
CA TYR A 438 9.28 3.81 17.27
C TYR A 438 9.21 5.32 17.49
N LEU A 439 9.64 6.12 16.52
CA LEU A 439 9.64 7.57 16.60
C LEU A 439 8.23 8.13 16.84
N TYR A 440 7.23 7.64 16.11
CA TYR A 440 5.85 8.14 16.19
C TYR A 440 5.01 7.53 17.32
N THR A 441 5.33 6.32 17.78
CA THR A 441 4.50 5.57 18.73
C THR A 441 5.18 5.24 20.06
N GLY A 442 6.50 5.31 20.13
CA GLY A 442 7.31 4.85 21.27
C GLY A 442 7.40 3.33 21.40
N LYS A 443 6.74 2.57 20.52
CA LYS A 443 6.76 1.09 20.56
C LYS A 443 8.05 0.55 19.97
N SER A 444 8.89 -0.02 20.82
CA SER A 444 10.24 -0.50 20.45
C SER A 444 10.28 -1.93 19.96
N GLU A 445 9.20 -2.71 20.13
CA GLU A 445 9.18 -4.16 19.93
C GLU A 445 9.52 -4.55 18.49
N MET A 446 8.99 -3.83 17.51
CA MET A 446 9.28 -4.07 16.09
C MET A 446 10.78 -3.92 15.82
N MET A 447 11.40 -2.83 16.30
CA MET A 447 12.82 -2.56 16.13
C MET A 447 13.71 -3.54 16.90
N THR A 448 13.43 -3.78 18.17
CA THR A 448 14.28 -4.62 19.03
C THR A 448 14.23 -6.11 18.64
N SER A 449 13.08 -6.59 18.14
CA SER A 449 12.94 -7.95 17.60
C SER A 449 13.69 -8.17 16.27
N ALA A 450 13.98 -7.09 15.54
CA ALA A 450 14.63 -7.15 14.23
C ALA A 450 16.15 -6.93 14.25
N ILE A 451 16.78 -6.68 15.41
CA ILE A 451 18.21 -6.34 15.49
C ILE A 451 19.08 -7.33 14.71
N GLY A 452 18.92 -8.64 14.93
CA GLY A 452 19.74 -9.65 14.24
C GLY A 452 19.55 -9.67 12.71
N ILE A 453 18.39 -9.23 12.25
CA ILE A 453 18.08 -9.10 10.82
C ILE A 453 18.73 -7.82 10.27
N MET A 454 18.63 -6.71 11.00
CA MET A 454 19.29 -5.46 10.65
C MET A 454 20.81 -5.60 10.57
N GLU A 455 21.42 -6.31 11.54
CA GLU A 455 22.83 -6.67 11.55
C GLU A 455 23.22 -7.44 10.29
N LYS A 456 22.44 -8.47 9.95
CA LYS A 456 22.67 -9.32 8.78
C LYS A 456 22.56 -8.52 7.48
N TYR A 457 21.56 -7.67 7.35
CA TYR A 457 21.39 -6.80 6.20
C TYR A 457 22.52 -5.76 6.08
N ALA A 458 22.96 -5.15 7.19
CA ALA A 458 24.08 -4.21 7.18
C ALA A 458 25.39 -4.89 6.73
N LEU A 459 25.64 -6.16 7.13
CA LEU A 459 26.78 -6.96 6.65
C LEU A 459 26.65 -7.31 5.17
N PHE A 460 25.45 -7.59 4.66
CA PHE A 460 25.19 -7.77 3.23
C PHE A 460 25.58 -6.52 2.45
N LEU A 461 25.12 -5.33 2.87
CA LEU A 461 25.48 -4.06 2.22
C LEU A 461 26.99 -3.77 2.32
N GLU A 462 27.63 -4.06 3.46
CA GLU A 462 29.09 -3.93 3.61
C GLU A 462 29.82 -4.81 2.57
N GLY A 463 29.39 -6.06 2.40
CA GLY A 463 29.92 -6.96 1.38
C GLY A 463 29.76 -6.39 -0.03
N LYS A 464 28.58 -5.87 -0.35
CA LYS A 464 28.29 -5.23 -1.64
C LYS A 464 29.09 -3.94 -1.88
N HIS A 465 29.35 -3.17 -0.82
CA HIS A 465 30.27 -2.03 -0.88
C HIS A 465 31.70 -2.46 -1.24
N LEU A 466 32.23 -3.48 -0.55
CA LEU A 466 33.59 -3.98 -0.78
C LEU A 466 33.76 -4.60 -2.18
N GLU A 467 32.72 -5.20 -2.73
CA GLU A 467 32.67 -5.74 -4.11
C GLU A 467 32.54 -4.62 -5.18
N GLY A 468 32.27 -3.38 -4.82
CA GLY A 468 31.96 -2.31 -5.77
C GLY A 468 30.63 -2.51 -6.50
N HIS A 469 29.70 -3.29 -5.94
CA HIS A 469 28.44 -3.66 -6.56
C HIS A 469 27.54 -2.45 -6.86
N LYS A 470 26.80 -2.51 -7.97
CA LYS A 470 25.81 -1.52 -8.39
C LYS A 470 24.43 -2.17 -8.45
N PHE A 471 23.55 -1.81 -7.53
CA PHE A 471 22.15 -2.23 -7.59
C PHE A 471 21.41 -1.62 -8.79
N ILE A 472 20.24 -2.16 -9.13
CA ILE A 472 19.48 -1.70 -10.30
C ILE A 472 18.85 -0.33 -10.03
N LEU A 473 18.25 -0.14 -8.83
CA LEU A 473 17.57 1.10 -8.49
C LEU A 473 18.49 2.17 -7.92
N ALA A 474 18.13 3.41 -8.21
CA ALA A 474 18.69 4.64 -7.65
C ALA A 474 17.53 5.62 -7.38
N ASP A 475 17.68 6.90 -7.66
CA ASP A 475 16.59 7.88 -7.54
C ASP A 475 15.59 7.72 -8.70
N TRP A 476 14.63 6.78 -8.53
CA TRP A 476 13.63 6.45 -9.54
C TRP A 476 12.74 7.65 -9.85
N GLN A 477 12.48 7.89 -11.14
CA GLN A 477 11.72 9.04 -11.62
C GLN A 477 12.35 10.41 -11.25
N GLY A 478 13.66 10.47 -11.02
CA GLY A 478 14.38 11.73 -11.04
C GLY A 478 14.09 12.51 -12.32
N GLY A 479 13.96 13.84 -12.23
CA GLY A 479 13.48 14.69 -13.32
C GLY A 479 14.20 14.48 -14.64
N ILE A 480 13.50 14.71 -15.74
CA ILE A 480 14.07 14.73 -17.10
C ILE A 480 15.21 15.74 -17.11
N ASN A 481 16.41 15.31 -17.44
CA ASN A 481 17.67 16.08 -17.40
C ASN A 481 18.33 16.23 -16.02
N SER A 482 17.87 15.54 -14.97
CA SER A 482 18.64 15.47 -13.73
C SER A 482 19.89 14.62 -13.91
N PRO A 483 21.05 15.03 -13.39
CA PRO A 483 22.19 14.13 -13.29
C PRO A 483 21.79 12.96 -12.41
N LEU A 484 21.81 11.75 -12.99
CA LEU A 484 21.49 10.53 -12.24
C LEU A 484 22.44 10.41 -11.06
N VAL A 485 21.90 10.30 -9.87
CA VAL A 485 22.69 10.02 -8.67
C VAL A 485 23.39 8.67 -8.85
N PRO A 486 24.73 8.58 -8.71
CA PRO A 486 25.44 7.33 -8.95
C PRO A 486 24.92 6.22 -8.04
N ARG A 487 24.68 5.03 -8.60
CA ARG A 487 24.18 3.86 -7.84
C ARG A 487 25.12 3.45 -6.71
N VAL A 488 26.42 3.69 -6.85
CA VAL A 488 27.42 3.46 -5.79
C VAL A 488 27.21 4.42 -4.63
N PHE A 489 26.90 5.71 -4.90
CA PHE A 489 26.57 6.69 -3.87
C PHE A 489 25.32 6.25 -3.08
N ILE A 490 24.27 5.84 -3.76
CA ILE A 490 23.04 5.33 -3.13
C ILE A 490 23.36 4.14 -2.22
N ARG A 491 24.13 3.15 -2.70
CA ARG A 491 24.56 2.00 -1.89
C ARG A 491 25.29 2.43 -0.64
N ASP A 492 26.26 3.34 -0.76
CA ASP A 492 27.13 3.77 0.34
C ASP A 492 26.36 4.62 1.37
N PHE A 493 25.45 5.46 0.90
CA PHE A 493 24.53 6.20 1.76
C PHE A 493 23.67 5.26 2.60
N TYR A 494 23.02 4.28 1.96
CA TYR A 494 22.14 3.34 2.67
C TYR A 494 22.93 2.36 3.55
N LEU A 495 24.19 2.06 3.26
CA LEU A 495 25.07 1.33 4.19
C LEU A 495 25.24 2.10 5.50
N ILE A 496 25.55 3.39 5.43
CA ILE A 496 25.70 4.24 6.62
C ILE A 496 24.38 4.34 7.37
N LYS A 497 23.28 4.52 6.67
CA LYS A 497 21.94 4.61 7.27
C LYS A 497 21.56 3.31 7.97
N ALA A 498 21.79 2.15 7.35
CA ALA A 498 21.54 0.84 7.95
C ALA A 498 22.41 0.63 9.20
N LEU A 499 23.70 0.97 9.16
CA LEU A 499 24.59 0.92 10.32
C LEU A 499 24.12 1.83 11.46
N SER A 500 23.73 3.07 11.12
CA SER A 500 23.22 4.05 12.10
C SER A 500 22.00 3.55 12.85
N ILE A 501 20.99 3.06 12.11
CA ILE A 501 19.75 2.54 12.72
C ILE A 501 20.02 1.23 13.48
N THR A 502 20.94 0.37 13.01
CA THR A 502 21.35 -0.83 13.74
C THR A 502 21.98 -0.50 15.08
N VAL A 503 22.91 0.46 15.12
CA VAL A 503 23.52 0.97 16.36
C VAL A 503 22.47 1.56 17.30
N PHE A 504 21.52 2.34 16.75
CA PHE A 504 20.43 2.90 17.53
C PHE A 504 19.56 1.78 18.15
N ALA A 505 19.17 0.78 17.38
CA ALA A 505 18.37 -0.35 17.85
C ALA A 505 19.08 -1.18 18.94
N GLN A 506 20.39 -1.40 18.81
CA GLN A 506 21.20 -2.08 19.83
C GLN A 506 21.25 -1.28 21.13
N ASN A 507 21.50 0.02 21.05
CA ASN A 507 21.53 0.91 22.23
C ASN A 507 20.16 0.92 22.92
N LEU A 508 19.06 0.99 22.16
CA LEU A 508 17.69 0.96 22.66
C LEU A 508 17.40 -0.35 23.42
N ALA A 509 17.94 -1.46 22.93
CA ALA A 509 17.80 -2.79 23.56
C ALA A 509 18.83 -3.05 24.68
N GLY A 510 19.69 -2.09 25.02
CA GLY A 510 20.77 -2.24 26.00
C GLY A 510 21.86 -3.25 25.58
N LYS A 511 22.01 -3.49 24.29
CA LYS A 511 23.04 -4.40 23.73
C LYS A 511 24.34 -3.67 23.49
N GLU A 512 25.45 -4.46 23.48
CA GLU A 512 26.78 -3.96 23.11
C GLU A 512 26.80 -3.56 21.63
N SER A 513 27.23 -2.33 21.34
CA SER A 513 27.20 -1.73 20.00
C SER A 513 28.55 -1.17 19.53
N SER A 514 29.64 -1.32 20.29
CA SER A 514 30.93 -0.70 19.97
C SER A 514 31.48 -1.10 18.61
N ALA A 515 31.47 -2.38 18.26
CA ALA A 515 31.95 -2.86 16.96
C ALA A 515 31.14 -2.28 15.77
N TRP A 516 29.85 -2.04 15.96
CA TRP A 516 28.98 -1.42 14.94
C TRP A 516 29.20 0.09 14.84
N LYS A 517 29.48 0.76 15.98
CA LYS A 517 29.88 2.17 16.00
C LYS A 517 31.20 2.38 15.25
N GLU A 518 32.19 1.55 15.46
CA GLU A 518 33.47 1.60 14.72
C GLU A 518 33.25 1.45 13.21
N LYS A 519 32.38 0.53 12.78
CA LYS A 519 32.01 0.40 11.36
C LYS A 519 31.32 1.66 10.85
N LEU A 520 30.34 2.18 11.59
CA LEU A 520 29.63 3.41 11.24
C LEU A 520 30.58 4.59 11.06
N GLU A 521 31.48 4.83 12.00
CA GLU A 521 32.48 5.88 11.94
C GLU A 521 33.40 5.69 10.74
N LYS A 522 33.94 4.49 10.54
CA LYS A 522 34.81 4.14 9.39
C LYS A 522 34.13 4.47 8.06
N TYR A 523 32.91 3.98 7.82
CA TYR A 523 32.24 4.19 6.53
C TYR A 523 31.74 5.62 6.37
N THR A 524 31.38 6.31 7.44
CA THR A 524 31.06 7.75 7.41
C THR A 524 32.26 8.58 6.96
N GLU A 525 33.45 8.31 7.50
CA GLU A 525 34.68 9.05 7.10
C GLU A 525 35.13 8.67 5.67
N GLN A 526 34.96 7.40 5.26
CA GLN A 526 35.23 7.00 3.87
C GLN A 526 34.30 7.72 2.91
N PHE A 527 33.00 7.77 3.22
CA PHE A 527 31.99 8.46 2.42
C PHE A 527 32.31 9.94 2.25
N LYS A 528 32.67 10.65 3.35
CA LYS A 528 33.03 12.07 3.28
C LYS A 528 34.24 12.29 2.39
N LYS A 529 35.28 11.45 2.50
CA LYS A 529 36.49 11.53 1.66
C LYS A 529 36.21 11.25 0.19
N GLU A 530 35.27 10.37 -0.13
CA GLU A 530 34.92 9.99 -1.50
C GLU A 530 34.05 11.05 -2.19
N TYR A 531 33.05 11.59 -1.44
CA TYR A 531 31.99 12.41 -2.01
C TYR A 531 32.02 13.88 -1.67
N LEU A 532 32.97 14.35 -0.85
CA LEU A 532 33.23 15.76 -0.59
C LEU A 532 34.61 16.18 -1.14
N ASP A 533 34.67 17.39 -1.68
CA ASP A 533 35.91 18.03 -2.07
C ASP A 533 36.63 18.70 -0.85
N GLU A 534 37.80 19.29 -1.08
CA GLU A 534 38.59 19.96 -0.04
C GLU A 534 37.85 21.16 0.61
N SER A 535 36.89 21.75 -0.08
CA SER A 535 36.07 22.84 0.45
C SER A 535 34.87 22.35 1.26
N GLY A 536 34.60 21.03 1.26
CA GLY A 536 33.45 20.39 1.89
C GLY A 536 32.19 20.41 1.03
N ARG A 537 32.29 20.71 -0.26
CA ARG A 537 31.19 20.64 -1.21
C ARG A 537 31.03 19.20 -1.76
N SER A 538 29.81 18.82 -2.10
CA SER A 538 29.58 17.54 -2.76
C SER A 538 30.15 17.50 -4.17
N ASN A 539 30.89 16.43 -4.50
CA ASN A 539 31.35 16.12 -5.86
C ASN A 539 30.17 15.69 -6.77
N ILE A 540 29.05 15.33 -6.18
CA ILE A 540 27.82 14.97 -6.91
C ILE A 540 26.88 16.16 -6.85
N VAL A 541 26.86 16.92 -7.95
CA VAL A 541 26.03 18.13 -8.08
C VAL A 541 24.59 17.72 -8.42
N SER A 542 23.82 17.39 -7.40
CA SER A 542 22.44 16.91 -7.53
C SER A 542 21.61 17.32 -6.31
N GLN A 543 20.38 17.82 -6.53
CA GLN A 543 19.43 18.13 -5.46
C GLN A 543 19.22 16.92 -4.53
N CYS A 544 19.05 15.72 -5.10
CA CYS A 544 18.87 14.47 -4.35
C CYS A 544 20.09 14.16 -3.47
N ALA A 545 21.29 14.06 -4.07
CA ALA A 545 22.50 13.64 -3.34
C ALA A 545 22.86 14.61 -2.20
N ILE A 546 22.80 15.93 -2.45
CA ILE A 546 23.13 16.93 -1.44
C ILE A 546 22.13 16.91 -0.29
N SER A 547 20.83 16.80 -0.60
CA SER A 547 19.78 16.70 0.42
C SER A 547 19.93 15.45 1.29
N MET A 548 20.25 14.30 0.69
CA MET A 548 20.55 13.07 1.42
C MET A 548 21.72 13.25 2.39
N MET A 549 22.80 13.90 1.94
CA MET A 549 23.98 14.17 2.77
C MET A 549 23.66 15.09 3.95
N ILE A 550 22.90 16.16 3.73
CA ILE A 550 22.46 17.08 4.79
C ILE A 550 21.67 16.33 5.86
N MET A 551 20.68 15.54 5.44
CA MET A 551 19.77 14.86 6.36
C MET A 551 20.40 13.72 7.18
N LEU A 552 21.49 13.12 6.69
CA LEU A 552 22.23 12.09 7.42
C LEU A 552 23.51 12.60 8.12
N GLY A 553 23.76 13.91 8.09
CA GLY A 553 24.96 14.51 8.73
C GLY A 553 26.28 14.16 8.05
N LEU A 554 26.27 13.88 6.76
CA LEU A 554 27.44 13.48 5.96
C LEU A 554 28.18 14.71 5.39
N TYR A 555 28.66 15.58 6.27
CA TYR A 555 29.33 16.82 5.91
C TYR A 555 30.41 17.14 6.93
N TYR A 556 31.38 18.02 6.56
CA TYR A 556 32.30 18.68 7.49
C TYR A 556 31.72 19.98 8.02
N ASN A 557 31.00 20.72 7.15
CA ASN A 557 30.26 21.93 7.50
C ASN A 557 28.89 21.91 6.84
N LYS A 558 27.79 21.94 7.62
CA LYS A 558 26.40 21.91 7.13
C LYS A 558 26.13 23.08 6.18
N GLN A 559 26.57 24.30 6.54
CA GLN A 559 26.28 25.51 5.76
C GLN A 559 26.81 25.39 4.33
N THR A 560 28.01 24.82 4.15
CA THR A 560 28.60 24.62 2.82
C THR A 560 27.72 23.79 1.89
N LEU A 561 27.11 22.72 2.41
CA LEU A 561 26.18 21.92 1.63
C LEU A 561 24.81 22.60 1.44
N CYS A 562 24.37 23.38 2.43
CA CYS A 562 23.15 24.18 2.30
C CYS A 562 23.30 25.24 1.19
N ASP A 563 24.41 25.97 1.18
CA ASP A 563 24.67 26.94 0.12
C ASP A 563 24.75 26.27 -1.24
N GLN A 564 25.41 25.11 -1.34
CA GLN A 564 25.49 24.34 -2.57
C GLN A 564 24.12 23.84 -3.05
N LEU A 565 23.27 23.37 -2.14
CA LEU A 565 21.91 22.93 -2.48
C LEU A 565 21.10 24.08 -3.11
N ILE A 566 21.18 25.25 -2.50
CA ILE A 566 20.49 26.45 -2.99
C ILE A 566 21.01 26.83 -4.38
N GLU A 567 22.35 26.89 -4.58
CA GLU A 567 22.97 27.17 -5.88
C GLU A 567 22.52 26.18 -6.97
N VAL A 568 22.44 24.88 -6.64
CA VAL A 568 21.97 23.86 -7.58
C VAL A 568 20.50 24.09 -7.95
N ILE A 569 19.65 24.37 -6.98
CA ILE A 569 18.22 24.65 -7.24
C ILE A 569 18.04 25.91 -8.08
N GLU A 570 18.83 26.95 -7.82
CA GLU A 570 18.85 28.18 -8.62
C GLU A 570 19.32 27.92 -10.06
N SER A 571 20.36 27.10 -10.23
CA SER A 571 20.86 26.70 -11.55
C SER A 571 19.88 25.84 -12.35
N ASP A 572 19.01 25.08 -11.65
CA ASP A 572 17.93 24.28 -12.21
C ASP A 572 16.67 25.14 -12.49
N ASP A 573 16.74 26.47 -12.37
CA ASP A 573 15.62 27.39 -12.53
C ASP A 573 14.43 27.06 -11.59
N TYR A 574 14.76 26.68 -10.34
CA TYR A 574 13.80 26.23 -9.32
C TYR A 574 12.91 25.06 -9.79
N LYS A 575 13.42 24.17 -10.63
CA LYS A 575 12.73 22.92 -11.00
C LYS A 575 13.12 21.81 -10.06
N LEU A 576 12.14 21.01 -9.67
CA LEU A 576 12.39 19.80 -8.90
C LEU A 576 13.01 18.73 -9.80
N THR A 577 14.23 18.30 -9.46
CA THR A 577 14.96 17.27 -10.22
C THR A 577 15.09 15.95 -9.44
N CYS A 578 14.48 15.87 -8.26
CA CYS A 578 14.43 14.66 -7.44
C CYS A 578 13.39 13.66 -7.94
N GLY A 579 13.75 12.39 -7.83
CA GLY A 579 12.82 11.27 -7.93
C GLY A 579 12.36 10.81 -6.54
N MET A 580 11.93 9.56 -6.48
CA MET A 580 11.35 8.95 -5.28
C MET A 580 12.29 8.93 -4.06
N VAL A 581 13.59 8.78 -4.26
CA VAL A 581 14.56 8.84 -3.16
C VAL A 581 14.77 10.29 -2.70
N GLY A 582 15.06 11.19 -3.64
CA GLY A 582 15.37 12.58 -3.31
C GLY A 582 14.21 13.35 -2.68
N ILE A 583 12.96 13.03 -3.06
CA ILE A 583 11.75 13.68 -2.52
C ILE A 583 11.60 13.50 -0.99
N GLN A 584 12.14 12.44 -0.44
CA GLN A 584 12.08 12.16 1.00
C GLN A 584 13.00 13.06 1.82
N TYR A 585 13.97 13.70 1.19
CA TYR A 585 15.01 14.46 1.87
C TYR A 585 14.99 15.95 1.54
N ILE A 586 14.63 16.33 0.30
CA ILE A 586 14.85 17.70 -0.19
C ILE A 586 14.08 18.76 0.61
N TYR A 587 12.82 18.51 0.96
CA TYR A 587 12.02 19.52 1.67
C TYR A 587 12.47 19.70 3.12
N ASP A 588 12.81 18.60 3.80
CA ASP A 588 13.37 18.64 5.14
C ASP A 588 14.78 19.26 5.13
N ALA A 589 15.62 18.93 4.14
CA ALA A 589 16.95 19.54 3.97
C ALA A 589 16.86 21.05 3.77
N LEU A 590 15.93 21.53 2.96
CA LEU A 590 15.70 22.97 2.77
C LEU A 590 15.22 23.65 4.04
N SER A 591 14.34 22.99 4.82
CA SER A 591 13.93 23.49 6.14
C SER A 591 15.10 23.58 7.10
N GLU A 592 15.96 22.55 7.13
CA GLU A 592 17.20 22.51 7.91
C GLU A 592 18.24 23.59 7.50
N CYS A 593 18.17 24.05 6.25
CA CYS A 593 18.98 25.16 5.72
C CYS A 593 18.32 26.54 5.92
N GLY A 594 17.17 26.62 6.63
CA GLY A 594 16.41 27.84 6.81
C GLY A 594 15.71 28.34 5.53
N ARG A 595 15.54 27.48 4.51
CA ARG A 595 14.97 27.81 3.20
C ARG A 595 13.69 27.03 2.89
N GLY A 596 12.80 26.96 3.89
CA GLY A 596 11.44 26.40 3.69
C GLY A 596 10.61 27.15 2.64
N ASP A 597 10.95 28.42 2.35
CA ASP A 597 10.40 29.20 1.24
C ASP A 597 10.69 28.55 -0.13
N ILE A 598 11.92 28.05 -0.31
CA ILE A 598 12.30 27.33 -1.54
C ILE A 598 11.55 25.98 -1.60
N ALA A 599 11.45 25.24 -0.48
CA ALA A 599 10.69 24.00 -0.43
C ALA A 599 9.24 24.22 -0.87
N TYR A 600 8.58 25.24 -0.33
CA TYR A 600 7.22 25.61 -0.72
C TYR A 600 7.11 25.95 -2.23
N ARG A 601 8.08 26.72 -2.74
CA ARG A 601 8.13 27.07 -4.17
C ARG A 601 8.29 25.84 -5.06
N LEU A 602 9.18 24.92 -4.72
CA LEU A 602 9.37 23.66 -5.46
C LEU A 602 8.08 22.80 -5.47
N ILE A 603 7.32 22.80 -4.38
CA ILE A 603 6.06 22.05 -4.28
C ILE A 603 4.97 22.71 -5.15
N THR A 604 4.84 24.02 -5.09
CA THR A 604 3.66 24.73 -5.64
C THR A 604 3.85 25.33 -7.04
N GLU A 605 5.08 25.47 -7.51
CA GLU A 605 5.38 26.17 -8.77
C GLU A 605 6.05 25.28 -9.83
N THR A 606 6.66 24.16 -9.45
CA THR A 606 7.40 23.28 -10.39
C THR A 606 6.48 22.62 -11.43
N THR A 607 6.93 22.65 -12.68
CA THR A 607 6.31 21.94 -13.81
C THR A 607 7.42 21.31 -14.67
N PRO A 608 7.42 19.97 -14.92
CA PRO A 608 6.47 19.00 -14.37
C PRO A 608 6.59 18.83 -12.84
N GLY A 609 5.49 18.51 -12.17
CA GLY A 609 5.42 18.39 -10.72
C GLY A 609 3.96 18.33 -10.23
N TYR A 610 3.73 18.51 -8.93
CA TYR A 610 2.37 18.49 -8.34
C TYR A 610 1.44 19.51 -9.00
N LYS A 611 1.97 20.70 -9.35
CA LYS A 611 1.20 21.74 -10.04
C LYS A 611 0.65 21.24 -11.37
N SER A 612 1.46 20.56 -12.18
CA SER A 612 1.00 20.04 -13.47
C SER A 612 -0.05 18.94 -13.31
N TRP A 613 0.04 18.09 -12.27
CA TRP A 613 -1.02 17.12 -11.98
C TRP A 613 -2.33 17.80 -11.61
N PHE A 614 -2.28 18.81 -10.72
CA PHE A 614 -3.45 19.62 -10.35
C PHE A 614 -4.10 20.29 -11.57
N GLU A 615 -3.31 20.95 -12.42
CA GLU A 615 -3.79 21.63 -13.63
C GLU A 615 -4.40 20.66 -14.66
N ASN A 616 -4.00 19.40 -14.65
CA ASN A 616 -4.58 18.34 -15.48
C ASN A 616 -5.73 17.56 -14.79
N GLY A 617 -6.27 18.07 -13.70
CA GLY A 617 -7.47 17.55 -13.05
C GLY A 617 -7.25 16.19 -12.34
N ALA A 618 -6.02 15.90 -11.89
CA ALA A 618 -5.71 14.72 -11.09
C ALA A 618 -6.53 14.72 -9.79
N THR A 619 -6.98 13.54 -9.38
CA THR A 619 -7.67 13.30 -8.10
C THR A 619 -6.88 12.36 -7.19
N THR A 620 -5.80 11.80 -7.72
CA THR A 620 -4.81 10.95 -7.09
C THR A 620 -3.42 11.41 -7.53
N LEU A 621 -2.36 10.99 -6.82
CA LEU A 621 -0.98 11.27 -7.20
C LEU A 621 -0.53 10.28 -8.28
N TRP A 622 0.38 10.72 -9.15
CA TRP A 622 0.85 9.96 -10.30
C TRP A 622 2.22 9.32 -10.05
N GLU A 623 2.55 8.28 -10.83
CA GLU A 623 3.84 7.59 -10.79
C GLU A 623 5.00 8.46 -11.32
N LYS A 624 4.73 9.34 -12.29
CA LYS A 624 5.76 10.10 -12.99
C LYS A 624 5.46 11.59 -12.99
N TRP A 625 6.50 12.41 -12.86
CA TRP A 625 6.34 13.87 -12.86
C TRP A 625 5.72 14.41 -14.15
N ASP A 626 6.11 13.85 -15.30
CA ASP A 626 5.59 14.18 -16.64
C ASP A 626 4.48 13.23 -17.12
N GLY A 627 3.76 12.62 -16.19
CA GLY A 627 2.91 11.44 -16.34
C GLY A 627 1.68 11.56 -17.24
N LEU A 628 1.54 12.60 -18.07
CA LEU A 628 0.38 12.77 -18.96
C LEU A 628 0.12 11.63 -19.95
N ASN A 629 1.12 10.80 -20.27
CA ASN A 629 1.00 9.72 -21.24
C ASN A 629 1.72 8.43 -20.82
N THR A 630 2.06 8.30 -19.56
CA THR A 630 2.90 7.18 -19.09
C THR A 630 2.71 6.92 -17.60
N GLY A 631 2.79 5.66 -17.20
CA GLY A 631 2.68 5.22 -15.82
C GLY A 631 1.26 5.23 -15.26
N SER A 632 1.14 4.78 -14.01
CA SER A 632 -0.11 4.79 -13.26
C SER A 632 -0.44 6.20 -12.75
N HIS A 633 -1.73 6.53 -12.73
CA HIS A 633 -2.24 7.78 -12.16
C HIS A 633 -2.77 7.60 -10.73
N ASN A 634 -2.40 6.50 -10.06
CA ASN A 634 -2.78 6.24 -8.67
C ASN A 634 -1.64 5.59 -7.90
N HIS A 635 -0.63 6.41 -7.58
CA HIS A 635 0.59 6.03 -6.88
C HIS A 635 0.78 6.85 -5.61
N HIS A 636 1.25 6.24 -4.52
CA HIS A 636 1.43 6.95 -3.25
C HIS A 636 2.88 7.36 -2.96
N MET A 637 3.87 6.95 -3.76
CA MET A 637 5.30 7.18 -3.47
C MET A 637 5.66 8.65 -3.31
N PHE A 638 5.00 9.56 -4.04
CA PHE A 638 5.21 11.01 -3.91
C PHE A 638 4.37 11.68 -2.82
N SER A 639 3.60 10.92 -2.04
CA SER A 639 2.83 11.48 -0.91
C SER A 639 3.68 11.82 0.32
N GLY A 640 4.95 11.41 0.35
CA GLY A 640 5.86 11.70 1.47
C GLY A 640 5.97 13.18 1.83
N VAL A 641 5.77 14.08 0.88
CA VAL A 641 5.72 15.54 1.08
C VAL A 641 4.67 15.96 2.12
N ILE A 642 3.62 15.18 2.31
CA ILE A 642 2.57 15.46 3.31
C ILE A 642 3.17 15.45 4.73
N ALA A 643 4.16 14.60 5.00
CA ALA A 643 4.86 14.64 6.28
C ALA A 643 5.56 15.99 6.52
N TRP A 644 6.13 16.60 5.48
CA TRP A 644 6.71 17.92 5.57
C TRP A 644 5.69 19.02 5.91
N PHE A 645 4.43 18.89 5.46
CA PHE A 645 3.38 19.84 5.84
C PHE A 645 3.15 19.86 7.36
N TYR A 646 3.17 18.70 8.01
CA TYR A 646 3.04 18.60 9.47
C TYR A 646 4.32 19.00 10.18
N LYS A 647 5.47 18.45 9.78
CA LYS A 647 6.73 18.67 10.47
C LYS A 647 7.24 20.11 10.33
N SER A 648 7.13 20.67 9.12
CA SER A 648 7.71 21.98 8.81
C SER A 648 6.66 23.07 8.72
N LEU A 649 5.57 22.95 7.93
CA LEU A 649 4.62 24.07 7.85
C LEU A 649 3.85 24.27 9.16
N LEU A 650 3.39 23.20 9.80
CA LEU A 650 2.73 23.25 11.11
C LEU A 650 3.71 23.22 12.28
N GLY A 651 4.95 22.76 12.04
CA GLY A 651 6.00 22.71 13.05
C GLY A 651 5.86 21.54 14.05
N ILE A 652 5.07 20.51 13.74
CA ILE A 652 4.81 19.37 14.63
C ILE A 652 5.70 18.20 14.22
N ALA A 653 6.87 18.05 14.83
CA ALA A 653 7.76 16.93 14.60
C ALA A 653 8.06 16.14 15.88
N PRO A 654 8.10 14.80 15.84
CA PRO A 654 8.53 14.00 16.98
C PRO A 654 10.05 14.08 17.15
N ASP A 655 10.52 14.08 18.40
CA ASP A 655 11.93 14.02 18.75
C ASP A 655 12.37 12.57 18.97
N ILE A 656 13.49 12.15 18.35
CA ILE A 656 14.03 10.78 18.47
C ILE A 656 14.51 10.47 19.89
N GLN A 657 14.96 11.46 20.66
CA GLN A 657 15.41 11.26 22.03
C GLN A 657 14.23 11.14 22.99
N ARG A 658 13.06 11.68 22.60
CA ARG A 658 11.80 11.63 23.32
C ARG A 658 10.64 11.31 22.37
N PRO A 659 10.61 10.07 21.86
CA PRO A 659 9.66 9.66 20.82
C PRO A 659 8.21 9.74 21.32
N ALA A 660 7.27 9.48 20.42
CA ALA A 660 5.85 9.43 20.73
C ALA A 660 5.27 10.77 21.22
N PHE A 661 5.85 11.88 20.79
CA PHE A 661 5.43 13.23 21.14
C PHE A 661 5.46 13.51 22.67
N GLU A 662 6.39 12.87 23.40
CA GLU A 662 6.63 13.18 24.81
C GLU A 662 7.15 14.59 25.00
N GLU A 663 8.01 15.04 24.09
CA GLU A 663 8.46 16.43 23.96
C GLU A 663 8.49 16.81 22.48
N ILE A 664 7.96 17.97 22.15
CA ILE A 664 7.81 18.50 20.80
C ILE A 664 8.55 19.82 20.74
N GLU A 665 9.51 19.96 19.83
CA GLU A 665 10.06 21.25 19.49
C GLU A 665 9.33 21.82 18.28
N LEU A 666 8.51 22.83 18.52
CA LEU A 666 7.70 23.44 17.49
C LEU A 666 8.58 24.38 16.64
N LYS A 667 8.73 24.04 15.35
CA LYS A 667 9.55 24.79 14.39
C LYS A 667 8.78 25.08 13.10
N PRO A 668 7.68 25.88 13.17
CA PRO A 668 6.90 26.17 11.99
C PRO A 668 7.67 27.04 10.99
N VAL A 669 7.54 26.73 9.72
CA VAL A 669 7.98 27.55 8.59
C VAL A 669 6.83 28.48 8.19
N PHE A 670 6.98 29.75 8.44
CA PHE A 670 5.97 30.75 8.13
C PHE A 670 6.14 31.28 6.69
N ILE A 671 5.10 31.14 5.87
CA ILE A 671 5.12 31.52 4.45
C ILE A 671 3.97 32.50 4.17
N LYS A 672 4.32 33.75 3.97
CA LYS A 672 3.36 34.84 3.78
C LYS A 672 2.35 34.55 2.64
N ASN A 673 2.87 34.07 1.51
CA ASN A 673 2.04 33.81 0.32
C ASN A 673 1.10 32.59 0.48
N LEU A 674 1.34 31.71 1.47
CA LEU A 674 0.41 30.64 1.83
C LEU A 674 -0.84 31.17 2.53
N GLY A 675 -0.72 32.31 3.23
CA GLY A 675 -1.80 32.96 3.93
C GLY A 675 -2.16 32.27 5.25
N PHE A 676 -2.53 31.02 5.21
CA PHE A 676 -2.79 30.18 6.39
C PHE A 676 -2.54 28.70 6.12
N ILE A 677 -2.31 27.95 7.17
CA ILE A 677 -2.42 26.50 7.22
C ILE A 677 -2.92 26.09 8.59
N LYS A 678 -3.78 25.08 8.63
CA LYS A 678 -4.26 24.43 9.86
C LYS A 678 -4.30 22.93 9.66
N GLY A 679 -4.07 22.19 10.73
CA GLY A 679 -4.14 20.74 10.69
C GLY A 679 -4.17 20.13 12.08
N SER A 680 -4.59 18.88 12.13
CA SER A 680 -4.55 18.06 13.33
C SER A 680 -3.97 16.69 13.04
N MET A 681 -3.39 16.07 14.06
CA MET A 681 -2.95 14.68 14.00
C MET A 681 -3.19 13.99 15.34
N GLU A 682 -3.73 12.78 15.28
CA GLU A 682 -3.89 11.93 16.45
C GLU A 682 -2.57 11.26 16.80
N THR A 683 -2.12 11.42 18.02
CA THR A 683 -0.90 10.79 18.55
C THR A 683 -1.25 9.84 19.69
N VAL A 684 -0.26 9.05 20.13
CA VAL A 684 -0.42 8.19 21.32
C VAL A 684 -0.69 8.98 22.60
N LYS A 685 -0.53 10.30 22.60
CA LYS A 685 -0.83 11.21 23.73
C LYS A 685 -2.19 11.90 23.58
N GLY A 686 -2.82 11.80 22.41
CA GLY A 686 -4.04 12.49 22.01
C GLY A 686 -3.84 13.37 20.78
N GLU A 687 -4.86 14.10 20.41
CA GLU A 687 -4.83 14.98 19.24
C GLU A 687 -3.99 16.23 19.48
N ILE A 688 -3.11 16.56 18.54
CA ILE A 688 -2.37 17.82 18.45
C ILE A 688 -2.98 18.60 17.29
N CYS A 689 -3.43 19.85 17.59
CA CYS A 689 -3.89 20.79 16.58
C CYS A 689 -2.90 21.93 16.45
N ALA A 690 -2.55 22.34 15.23
CA ALA A 690 -1.79 23.55 15.00
C ALA A 690 -2.33 24.33 13.81
N GLU A 691 -2.27 25.63 13.91
CA GLU A 691 -2.60 26.56 12.82
C GLU A 691 -1.74 27.80 12.87
N TRP A 692 -1.45 28.35 11.71
CA TRP A 692 -1.01 29.74 11.65
C TRP A 692 -1.68 30.47 10.48
N ARG A 693 -1.80 31.79 10.63
CA ARG A 693 -2.30 32.69 9.60
C ARG A 693 -1.52 33.98 9.60
N TYR A 694 -1.40 34.57 8.40
CA TYR A 694 -0.79 35.88 8.22
C TYR A 694 -1.89 36.95 8.21
N GLU A 695 -1.89 37.82 9.20
CA GLU A 695 -2.92 38.84 9.37
C GLU A 695 -2.33 40.12 9.99
N GLY A 696 -2.66 41.30 9.44
CA GLY A 696 -2.21 42.60 9.99
C GLY A 696 -0.70 42.77 10.05
N GLY A 697 0.06 42.17 9.09
CA GLY A 697 1.52 42.32 9.02
C GLY A 697 2.31 41.37 9.98
N ARG A 698 1.66 40.36 10.54
CA ARG A 698 2.26 39.38 11.43
C ARG A 698 1.68 38.01 11.24
N PHE A 699 2.38 36.97 11.70
CA PHE A 699 1.85 35.62 11.82
C PHE A 699 1.24 35.44 13.21
N ILE A 700 0.08 34.77 13.24
CA ILE A 700 -0.58 34.32 14.47
C ILE A 700 -0.50 32.80 14.43
N TYR A 701 0.26 32.23 15.37
CA TYR A 701 0.46 30.77 15.48
C TYR A 701 -0.24 30.25 16.73
N THR A 702 -1.07 29.24 16.55
CA THR A 702 -1.87 28.63 17.62
C THR A 702 -1.59 27.14 17.65
N VAL A 703 -1.32 26.59 18.83
CA VAL A 703 -1.12 25.15 19.03
C VAL A 703 -1.93 24.70 20.24
N ASP A 704 -2.73 23.65 20.04
CA ASP A 704 -3.43 22.95 21.12
C ASP A 704 -2.76 21.59 21.39
N LEU A 705 -2.30 21.39 22.61
CA LEU A 705 -1.50 20.23 23.03
C LEU A 705 -2.31 19.34 23.99
N PRO A 706 -2.34 18.00 23.76
CA PRO A 706 -3.02 17.07 24.65
C PRO A 706 -2.33 16.97 26.02
N LYS A 707 -3.08 16.50 27.01
CA LYS A 707 -2.54 16.24 28.35
C LYS A 707 -1.38 15.25 28.31
N GLY A 708 -0.26 15.62 28.95
CA GLY A 708 0.92 14.76 29.04
C GLY A 708 1.95 14.95 27.93
N SER A 709 1.65 15.78 26.94
CA SER A 709 2.67 16.29 26.01
C SER A 709 3.35 17.53 26.59
N ARG A 710 4.65 17.67 26.27
CA ARG A 710 5.43 18.90 26.51
C ARG A 710 5.89 19.42 25.16
N ALA A 711 5.88 20.73 25.01
CA ALA A 711 6.40 21.35 23.80
C ALA A 711 7.25 22.55 24.14
N ARG A 712 8.11 22.96 23.19
CA ARG A 712 8.87 24.21 23.25
C ARG A 712 8.65 24.99 21.96
N PHE A 713 8.59 26.31 22.11
CA PHE A 713 8.56 27.21 20.98
C PHE A 713 9.40 28.44 21.27
N GLY A 714 10.41 28.73 20.45
CA GLY A 714 11.33 29.85 20.66
C GLY A 714 12.06 29.81 22.01
N GLY A 715 12.34 28.62 22.55
CA GLY A 715 12.98 28.41 23.85
C GLY A 715 12.02 28.36 25.04
N ASP A 716 10.76 28.77 24.91
CA ASP A 716 9.76 28.75 25.97
C ASP A 716 9.08 27.36 26.08
N GLU A 717 8.90 26.86 27.30
CA GLU A 717 8.11 25.67 27.59
C GLU A 717 6.62 25.95 27.52
N LEU A 718 5.90 25.10 26.78
CA LEU A 718 4.46 25.17 26.60
C LEU A 718 3.73 24.17 27.50
N LYS A 719 2.54 24.55 27.94
CA LYS A 719 1.64 23.67 28.68
C LYS A 719 0.61 23.04 27.78
N ALA A 720 0.06 21.89 28.21
CA ALA A 720 -1.11 21.30 27.60
C ALA A 720 -2.27 22.31 27.49
N GLY A 721 -3.04 22.23 26.42
CA GLY A 721 -4.08 23.15 26.03
C GLY A 721 -3.64 24.19 25.01
N ASN A 722 -4.43 25.21 24.81
CA ASN A 722 -4.28 26.19 23.73
C ASN A 722 -3.18 27.22 24.04
N ASN A 723 -2.20 27.34 23.13
CA ASN A 723 -1.10 28.32 23.21
C ASN A 723 -1.13 29.19 21.93
N VAL A 724 -1.02 30.52 22.09
CA VAL A 724 -1.12 31.48 20.97
C VAL A 724 0.09 32.40 20.96
N PHE A 725 0.69 32.58 19.81
CA PHE A 725 1.90 33.37 19.57
C PHE A 725 1.67 34.41 18.47
N TYR A 726 2.31 35.57 18.60
CA TYR A 726 2.31 36.63 17.61
C TYR A 726 3.73 36.90 17.15
N ILE A 727 4.03 36.59 15.90
CA ILE A 727 5.37 36.66 15.32
C ILE A 727 5.40 37.77 14.25
N CYS A 728 6.25 38.77 14.46
CA CYS A 728 6.44 39.84 13.49
C CYS A 728 7.18 39.32 12.23
N GLU A 729 6.86 39.88 11.07
CA GLU A 729 7.58 39.57 9.84
C GLU A 729 9.08 39.89 10.00
N GLY A 730 9.97 38.93 9.66
CA GLY A 730 11.42 39.07 9.84
C GLY A 730 11.97 38.74 11.20
N SER A 731 11.16 38.33 12.18
CA SER A 731 11.66 37.76 13.43
C SER A 731 12.15 36.34 13.17
N GLU A 732 13.43 36.07 13.43
CA GLU A 732 13.90 34.71 13.55
C GLU A 732 13.26 34.10 14.80
N VAL A 733 12.44 33.06 14.63
CA VAL A 733 12.00 32.21 15.73
C VAL A 733 13.14 31.21 15.94
N VAL A 734 14.05 31.57 16.84
CA VAL A 734 15.22 30.74 17.20
C VAL A 734 14.76 29.61 18.11
#